data_e07d88974d6f1325faa54056e9c5bd2c
#
_entry.id   e07d88974d6f1325faa54056e9c5bd2c
#
_cell.length_a   1.000
_cell.length_b   1.000
_cell.length_c   1.000
_cell.angle_alpha   90.00
_cell.angle_beta   90.00
_cell.angle_gamma   90.00
#
_symmetry.space_group_name_H-M   'P 1'
#
loop_
_entity.id
_entity.type
_entity.pdbx_description
1 polymer ?
#
loop_
_entity_poly.entity_id
_entity_poly.type
_entity_poly.pdbx_seq_one_letter_code
_entity_poly.pdbx_strand_id
1 'polypeptide(L)'
;MVFRRIQSVRVIAKSEIHPQSEAKLQKIARILVDQAHNQAWAIDPLVAAKMNPANPADASYEQFALAAEAEGFTVATHTTGLITAEALSGADVLVLPHASTDEWEKTVGSGSPVLADSELEAIEAFVVAGGGLLILGETEQPKYGNNLNELAGRFGVKIANATVQDTERNFNDVPTWILGEFERLSDSDFAYRVESACLYRAGVLEVTPTAKAEVFMRSSEHAAPAAAALGVAVKHEAGRVVVMADSDLFGDDSINDCDNKQLWLNIAGWLANARTAALANLKRPATWAATDAKWLSLVEAVEAMRPMQSKDGSIDAAEHSHDEASRLLDQVLAAVDALAPKFAHQSAYIAAVKVDLENWRQGGFAVPDFFDSLELFRPDLDRRNDVENFAIFSMYTQNGNPNRNLEAVITKTFWPDWLAAKEQKYNNAAFVPIEFVGFTAGYDTNSAVFFPETVATRSVATYYWGGIFCDREAARFRRVAKAAKELLYLPLPADAERLLNDQMLAQETFVLWDLIHDRTHSRGDLPFDPFMIKQRMPFWMYALEELRCDLSTFRETLVLEAEGDRLAKYMRYAILFDRLFRFPITGGRVRNYDGLGGQIMFAHLHKTGALQWTDNRLAFDWDAVTAAIVELCEQVEALYHDGINRSRLAQWIAAYEFVTGLVQPHPASTWAKGVEHLPTDGELKGMVNLILDDEFPLNVFYDTLNRKLADVIASTKGITA
;
A
#
# COMPACT_ATOMS: atom_id res chain seq x y z
N MET A 1 6.68 -55.36 -19.82
CA MET A 1 5.78 -56.34 -19.20
C MET A 1 5.46 -55.91 -17.78
N VAL A 2 4.18 -55.60 -17.57
CA VAL A 2 3.36 -55.55 -16.36
C VAL A 2 3.56 -54.36 -15.41
N PHE A 3 2.68 -53.37 -15.59
CA PHE A 3 2.15 -52.43 -14.60
C PHE A 3 1.55 -53.17 -13.38
N ARG A 4 1.73 -52.65 -12.20
CA ARG A 4 0.72 -52.71 -11.13
C ARG A 4 0.56 -51.40 -10.39
N ARG A 5 -0.60 -50.79 -10.54
CA ARG A 5 -1.22 -49.75 -9.71
C ARG A 5 -1.33 -50.25 -8.26
N ILE A 6 -1.11 -49.35 -7.32
CA ILE A 6 -1.75 -49.44 -6.01
C ILE A 6 -2.39 -48.05 -5.75
N GLN A 7 -3.71 -48.03 -5.88
CA GLN A 7 -4.58 -47.03 -5.28
C GLN A 7 -4.73 -47.39 -3.80
N SER A 8 -4.49 -46.41 -2.92
CA SER A 8 -5.11 -46.39 -1.60
C SER A 8 -5.69 -45.02 -1.35
N VAL A 9 -6.96 -44.91 -1.63
CA VAL A 9 -7.81 -43.80 -1.19
C VAL A 9 -8.01 -43.99 0.31
N ARG A 10 -7.41 -43.15 1.12
CA ARG A 10 -7.82 -42.94 2.51
C ARG A 10 -8.96 -41.93 2.54
N VAL A 11 -10.17 -42.43 2.80
CA VAL A 11 -11.30 -41.62 3.22
C VAL A 11 -10.96 -41.04 4.59
N ILE A 12 -10.67 -39.73 4.63
CA ILE A 12 -10.59 -38.99 5.89
C ILE A 12 -12.02 -38.61 6.25
N ALA A 13 -12.46 -39.08 7.41
CA ALA A 13 -13.74 -38.77 8.00
C ALA A 13 -13.90 -37.23 8.11
N LYS A 14 -15.10 -36.72 7.79
CA LYS A 14 -15.51 -35.36 8.08
C LYS A 14 -15.41 -35.13 9.59
N SER A 15 -14.33 -34.51 10.02
CA SER A 15 -14.26 -33.81 11.31
C SER A 15 -15.15 -32.57 11.20
N GLU A 16 -15.99 -32.38 12.19
CA GLU A 16 -16.84 -31.22 12.36
C GLU A 16 -16.01 -29.94 12.20
N ILE A 17 -16.34 -29.18 11.16
CA ILE A 17 -15.79 -27.85 10.95
C ILE A 17 -16.46 -26.99 12.01
N HIS A 18 -15.73 -26.66 13.08
CA HIS A 18 -16.11 -25.53 13.93
C HIS A 18 -16.19 -24.29 13.02
N PRO A 19 -17.23 -23.45 13.17
CA PRO A 19 -17.29 -22.20 12.42
C PRO A 19 -16.03 -21.41 12.79
N GLN A 20 -15.12 -21.30 11.81
CA GLN A 20 -13.97 -20.42 11.91
C GLN A 20 -14.52 -19.02 12.21
N SER A 21 -14.00 -18.38 13.25
CA SER A 21 -14.24 -16.97 13.49
C SER A 21 -13.85 -16.24 12.21
N GLU A 22 -14.87 -15.73 11.50
CA GLU A 22 -14.64 -14.82 10.37
C GLU A 22 -13.68 -13.73 10.89
N ALA A 23 -12.49 -13.68 10.33
CA ALA A 23 -11.58 -12.58 10.60
C ALA A 23 -12.37 -11.32 10.23
N LYS A 24 -12.77 -10.52 11.23
CA LYS A 24 -13.55 -9.31 11.00
C LYS A 24 -12.77 -8.47 10.03
N LEU A 25 -13.28 -8.35 8.80
CA LEU A 25 -12.79 -7.43 7.80
C LEU A 25 -12.56 -6.08 8.48
N GLN A 26 -11.38 -5.55 8.37
CA GLN A 26 -11.11 -4.20 8.88
C GLN A 26 -12.06 -3.26 8.15
N LYS A 27 -12.94 -2.59 8.92
CA LYS A 27 -13.93 -1.69 8.35
C LYS A 27 -13.23 -0.59 7.57
N ILE A 28 -13.57 -0.46 6.29
CA ILE A 28 -12.98 0.56 5.43
C ILE A 28 -13.38 1.96 5.92
N ALA A 29 -14.70 2.19 5.99
CA ALA A 29 -15.29 3.44 6.43
C ALA A 29 -16.77 3.20 6.76
N ARG A 30 -17.37 4.12 7.50
CA ARG A 30 -18.80 4.11 7.78
C ARG A 30 -19.52 5.12 6.89
N ILE A 31 -20.41 4.63 6.06
CA ILE A 31 -21.34 5.41 5.24
C ILE A 31 -22.64 5.56 6.01
N LEU A 32 -23.08 6.81 6.19
CA LEU A 32 -24.38 7.15 6.77
C LEU A 32 -25.29 7.67 5.65
N VAL A 33 -26.44 7.03 5.44
CA VAL A 33 -27.41 7.44 4.43
C VAL A 33 -28.60 8.10 5.13
N ASP A 34 -28.94 9.32 4.72
CA ASP A 34 -30.08 10.03 5.28
C ASP A 34 -31.39 9.47 4.72
N GLN A 35 -32.31 9.18 5.62
CA GLN A 35 -33.67 8.72 5.36
C GLN A 35 -34.68 9.41 6.30
N ALA A 36 -34.27 10.48 6.98
CA ALA A 36 -35.11 11.23 7.91
C ALA A 36 -35.92 12.32 7.21
N HIS A 37 -35.50 12.71 6.00
CA HIS A 37 -36.06 13.86 5.27
C HIS A 37 -36.93 13.45 4.07
N ASN A 38 -37.68 12.32 4.20
CA ASN A 38 -38.54 11.76 3.14
C ASN A 38 -37.82 11.61 1.79
N GLN A 39 -36.62 11.06 1.82
CA GLN A 39 -35.87 10.78 0.60
C GLN A 39 -36.68 9.85 -0.33
N ALA A 40 -36.50 10.03 -1.63
CA ALA A 40 -37.12 9.18 -2.64
C ALA A 40 -36.64 7.73 -2.60
N TRP A 41 -35.52 7.46 -1.89
CA TRP A 41 -34.80 6.21 -1.86
C TRP A 41 -34.65 5.67 -0.45
N ALA A 42 -34.87 4.37 -0.26
CA ALA A 42 -34.71 3.67 1.03
C ALA A 42 -33.81 2.45 0.90
N ILE A 43 -32.93 2.21 1.89
CA ILE A 43 -32.13 0.99 1.95
C ILE A 43 -32.99 -0.22 2.35
N ASP A 44 -33.97 -0.02 3.26
CA ASP A 44 -34.86 -1.09 3.66
C ASP A 44 -35.91 -1.37 2.55
N PRO A 45 -35.89 -2.56 1.91
CA PRO A 45 -36.80 -2.87 0.83
C PRO A 45 -38.28 -2.90 1.26
N LEU A 46 -38.56 -3.06 2.56
CA LEU A 46 -39.95 -2.96 3.08
C LEU A 46 -40.43 -1.51 3.13
N VAL A 47 -39.51 -0.56 3.32
CA VAL A 47 -39.81 0.87 3.24
C VAL A 47 -40.00 1.25 1.78
N ALA A 48 -39.08 0.85 0.89
CA ALA A 48 -39.18 1.08 -0.55
C ALA A 48 -40.52 0.56 -1.13
N ALA A 49 -40.93 -0.65 -0.75
CA ALA A 49 -42.20 -1.24 -1.18
C ALA A 49 -43.46 -0.46 -0.68
N LYS A 50 -43.35 0.29 0.42
CA LYS A 50 -44.43 1.20 0.85
C LYS A 50 -44.40 2.51 0.09
N MET A 51 -43.21 2.99 -0.26
CA MET A 51 -43.03 4.24 -1.01
C MET A 51 -43.53 4.08 -2.45
N ASN A 52 -43.08 3.04 -3.14
CA ASN A 52 -43.49 2.72 -4.50
C ASN A 52 -43.99 1.26 -4.61
N PRO A 53 -45.26 0.98 -4.26
CA PRO A 53 -45.79 -0.39 -4.31
C PRO A 53 -45.86 -0.98 -5.73
N ALA A 54 -45.91 -0.16 -6.77
CA ALA A 54 -45.96 -0.58 -8.16
C ALA A 54 -44.62 -1.08 -8.69
N ASN A 55 -43.54 -0.42 -8.26
CA ASN A 55 -42.15 -0.75 -8.62
C ASN A 55 -41.22 -0.45 -7.43
N PRO A 56 -41.13 -1.34 -6.43
CA PRO A 56 -40.29 -1.09 -5.25
C PRO A 56 -38.81 -0.86 -5.57
N ALA A 57 -38.29 -1.43 -6.66
CA ALA A 57 -36.91 -1.27 -7.06
C ALA A 57 -36.55 0.16 -7.43
N ASP A 58 -37.51 0.91 -7.98
CA ASP A 58 -37.44 2.34 -8.32
C ASP A 58 -37.58 3.29 -7.09
N ALA A 59 -37.45 2.75 -5.89
CA ALA A 59 -37.42 3.50 -4.62
C ALA A 59 -36.44 2.85 -3.63
N SER A 60 -35.62 1.87 -4.08
CA SER A 60 -34.74 1.09 -3.25
C SER A 60 -33.27 1.32 -3.56
N TYR A 61 -32.47 1.49 -2.50
CA TYR A 61 -31.02 1.51 -2.50
C TYR A 61 -30.43 0.30 -1.75
N GLU A 62 -31.14 -0.85 -1.72
CA GLU A 62 -30.60 -2.06 -1.08
C GLU A 62 -29.30 -2.52 -1.76
N GLN A 63 -29.29 -2.60 -3.11
CA GLN A 63 -28.12 -3.03 -3.87
C GLN A 63 -26.95 -2.04 -3.75
N PHE A 64 -27.24 -0.74 -3.65
CA PHE A 64 -26.26 0.31 -3.35
C PHE A 64 -25.54 0.04 -2.02
N ALA A 65 -26.30 -0.29 -0.96
CA ALA A 65 -25.73 -0.62 0.35
C ALA A 65 -24.94 -1.92 0.32
N LEU A 66 -25.52 -2.98 -0.24
CA LEU A 66 -24.89 -4.31 -0.37
C LEU A 66 -23.59 -4.25 -1.17
N ALA A 67 -23.53 -3.44 -2.23
CA ALA A 67 -22.30 -3.26 -3.00
C ALA A 67 -21.18 -2.65 -2.16
N ALA A 68 -21.49 -1.62 -1.36
CA ALA A 68 -20.51 -1.00 -0.47
C ALA A 68 -20.08 -1.95 0.66
N GLU A 69 -21.01 -2.70 1.23
CA GLU A 69 -20.72 -3.68 2.29
C GLU A 69 -19.83 -4.83 1.79
N ALA A 70 -20.05 -5.28 0.56
CA ALA A 70 -19.21 -6.31 -0.07
C ALA A 70 -17.75 -5.84 -0.24
N GLU A 71 -17.52 -4.53 -0.42
CA GLU A 71 -16.19 -3.93 -0.47
C GLU A 71 -15.61 -3.63 0.93
N GLY A 72 -16.34 -3.92 2.01
CA GLY A 72 -15.88 -3.75 3.39
C GLY A 72 -16.28 -2.42 4.05
N PHE A 73 -17.15 -1.61 3.45
CA PHE A 73 -17.77 -0.48 4.13
C PHE A 73 -18.80 -0.96 5.17
N THR A 74 -19.13 -0.09 6.11
CA THR A 74 -20.32 -0.28 6.95
C THR A 74 -21.36 0.74 6.52
N VAL A 75 -22.54 0.29 6.15
CA VAL A 75 -23.64 1.19 5.80
C VAL A 75 -24.64 1.28 6.97
N ALA A 76 -25.02 2.50 7.31
CA ALA A 76 -26.01 2.78 8.35
C ALA A 76 -26.98 3.85 7.83
N THR A 77 -28.16 3.92 8.41
CA THR A 77 -29.20 4.88 8.04
C THR A 77 -29.47 5.87 9.17
N HIS A 78 -29.70 7.12 8.82
CA HIS A 78 -30.26 8.14 9.69
C HIS A 78 -31.76 8.25 9.41
N THR A 79 -32.58 7.71 10.28
CA THR A 79 -34.01 7.51 9.99
C THR A 79 -34.95 8.52 10.65
N THR A 80 -34.48 9.26 11.64
CA THR A 80 -35.31 10.23 12.39
C THR A 80 -34.48 11.37 12.97
N GLY A 81 -35.10 12.54 13.06
CA GLY A 81 -34.53 13.73 13.69
C GLY A 81 -33.59 14.51 12.77
N LEU A 82 -32.97 15.54 13.33
CA LEU A 82 -32.07 16.41 12.58
C LEU A 82 -30.70 15.77 12.40
N ILE A 83 -30.03 16.08 11.29
CA ILE A 83 -28.62 15.74 11.06
C ILE A 83 -27.74 16.66 11.92
N THR A 84 -27.38 16.18 13.10
CA THR A 84 -26.56 16.93 14.06
C THR A 84 -25.10 16.43 14.03
N ALA A 85 -24.18 17.17 14.66
CA ALA A 85 -22.82 16.71 14.86
C ALA A 85 -22.75 15.36 15.61
N GLU A 86 -23.69 15.06 16.50
CA GLU A 86 -23.81 13.79 17.19
C GLU A 86 -24.25 12.67 16.24
N ALA A 87 -25.25 12.91 15.38
CA ALA A 87 -25.69 11.97 14.35
C ALA A 87 -24.56 11.61 13.37
N LEU A 88 -23.74 12.62 13.02
CA LEU A 88 -22.57 12.45 12.14
C LEU A 88 -21.34 11.85 12.88
N SER A 89 -21.40 11.73 14.21
CA SER A 89 -20.31 11.16 14.98
C SER A 89 -20.03 9.73 14.58
N GLY A 90 -18.80 9.45 14.15
CA GLY A 90 -18.37 8.13 13.69
C GLY A 90 -18.79 7.78 12.24
N ALA A 91 -19.43 8.69 11.51
CA ALA A 91 -19.55 8.58 10.06
C ALA A 91 -18.29 9.12 9.38
N ASP A 92 -17.91 8.48 8.28
CA ASP A 92 -16.81 8.93 7.42
C ASP A 92 -17.37 9.55 6.12
N VAL A 93 -18.51 9.06 5.67
CA VAL A 93 -19.25 9.55 4.49
C VAL A 93 -20.71 9.74 4.85
N LEU A 94 -21.27 10.89 4.47
CA LEU A 94 -22.71 11.15 4.49
C LEU A 94 -23.24 11.09 3.05
N VAL A 95 -24.32 10.36 2.83
CA VAL A 95 -25.06 10.31 1.57
C VAL A 95 -26.41 10.96 1.77
N LEU A 96 -26.71 11.94 0.94
CA LEU A 96 -27.98 12.65 0.91
C LEU A 96 -28.68 12.37 -0.43
N PRO A 97 -29.55 11.36 -0.49
CA PRO A 97 -30.42 11.16 -1.64
C PRO A 97 -31.38 12.34 -1.80
N HIS A 98 -31.89 12.52 -3.00
CA HIS A 98 -32.89 13.49 -3.29
C HIS A 98 -34.11 13.35 -2.35
N ALA A 99 -34.54 14.47 -1.78
CA ALA A 99 -35.71 14.51 -0.92
C ALA A 99 -37.00 14.77 -1.75
N SER A 100 -38.03 13.99 -1.48
CA SER A 100 -39.32 14.01 -2.17
C SER A 100 -40.47 14.39 -1.22
N THR A 101 -41.68 14.39 -1.67
CA THR A 101 -42.87 14.58 -0.85
C THR A 101 -43.34 13.25 -0.24
N ASP A 102 -44.29 13.31 0.72
CA ASP A 102 -44.93 12.12 1.31
C ASP A 102 -45.65 11.24 0.25
N GLU A 103 -45.98 11.80 -0.90
CA GLU A 103 -46.56 11.11 -2.04
C GLU A 103 -45.51 10.80 -3.09
N TRP A 104 -44.40 10.25 -2.73
CA TRP A 104 -43.25 9.83 -3.52
C TRP A 104 -43.19 10.44 -4.95
N GLU A 105 -42.11 11.14 -5.28
CA GLU A 105 -41.89 11.78 -6.60
C GLU A 105 -42.96 12.79 -7.07
N LYS A 106 -43.86 13.26 -6.21
CA LYS A 106 -44.81 14.26 -6.60
C LYS A 106 -44.18 15.64 -6.77
N THR A 107 -44.14 16.12 -7.97
CA THR A 107 -43.45 17.35 -8.40
C THR A 107 -44.32 18.58 -8.30
N VAL A 108 -44.78 18.94 -7.11
CA VAL A 108 -45.68 20.09 -6.92
C VAL A 108 -45.00 21.37 -6.45
N GLY A 109 -43.66 21.39 -6.34
CA GLY A 109 -42.89 22.56 -5.94
C GLY A 109 -43.09 23.02 -4.48
N SER A 110 -43.80 22.22 -3.68
CA SER A 110 -44.08 22.53 -2.26
C SER A 110 -44.31 21.25 -1.49
N GLY A 111 -43.98 21.25 -0.20
CA GLY A 111 -44.23 20.14 0.71
C GLY A 111 -43.08 19.11 0.81
N SER A 112 -42.01 19.27 0.06
CA SER A 112 -40.79 18.50 0.28
C SER A 112 -40.11 18.96 1.56
N PRO A 113 -39.51 18.03 2.35
CA PRO A 113 -38.72 18.39 3.52
C PRO A 113 -37.55 19.28 3.16
N VAL A 114 -37.20 20.16 4.08
CA VAL A 114 -36.05 21.04 3.96
C VAL A 114 -35.08 20.75 5.10
N LEU A 115 -33.80 20.85 4.83
CA LEU A 115 -32.77 20.84 5.86
C LEU A 115 -32.85 22.16 6.63
N ALA A 116 -32.83 22.10 7.97
CA ALA A 116 -32.75 23.28 8.80
C ALA A 116 -31.37 23.96 8.70
N ASP A 117 -31.26 25.23 9.00
CA ASP A 117 -29.97 25.94 9.01
C ASP A 117 -28.91 25.24 9.86
N SER A 118 -29.32 24.70 11.03
CA SER A 118 -28.43 23.95 11.91
C SER A 118 -27.89 22.64 11.31
N GLU A 119 -28.67 22.03 10.40
CA GLU A 119 -28.24 20.83 9.67
C GLU A 119 -27.26 21.19 8.56
N LEU A 120 -27.54 22.25 7.81
CA LEU A 120 -26.63 22.77 6.81
C LEU A 120 -25.28 23.13 7.42
N GLU A 121 -25.26 23.77 8.61
CA GLU A 121 -24.06 24.09 9.37
C GLU A 121 -23.33 22.82 9.86
N ALA A 122 -24.07 21.83 10.39
CA ALA A 122 -23.47 20.57 10.88
C ALA A 122 -22.84 19.75 9.74
N ILE A 123 -23.50 19.69 8.58
CA ILE A 123 -22.99 18.99 7.40
C ILE A 123 -21.74 19.68 6.85
N GLU A 124 -21.76 21.03 6.73
CA GLU A 124 -20.59 21.79 6.31
C GLU A 124 -19.41 21.59 7.27
N ALA A 125 -19.65 21.67 8.59
CA ALA A 125 -18.61 21.42 9.61
C ALA A 125 -18.06 19.99 9.54
N PHE A 126 -18.90 19.00 9.26
CA PHE A 126 -18.47 17.62 9.05
C PHE A 126 -17.52 17.50 7.86
N VAL A 127 -17.85 18.15 6.73
CA VAL A 127 -16.98 18.16 5.54
C VAL A 127 -15.66 18.90 5.85
N VAL A 128 -15.72 20.08 6.47
CA VAL A 128 -14.51 20.84 6.87
C VAL A 128 -13.57 20.01 7.74
N ALA A 129 -14.12 19.15 8.61
CA ALA A 129 -13.37 18.26 9.48
C ALA A 129 -12.82 16.98 8.78
N GLY A 130 -12.98 16.85 7.47
CA GLY A 130 -12.48 15.72 6.68
C GLY A 130 -13.54 14.66 6.35
N GLY A 131 -14.81 14.94 6.57
CA GLY A 131 -15.91 14.07 6.13
C GLY A 131 -16.10 14.08 4.61
N GLY A 132 -16.59 12.95 4.07
CA GLY A 132 -17.05 12.84 2.68
C GLY A 132 -18.55 13.10 2.58
N LEU A 133 -19.00 13.80 1.53
CA LEU A 133 -20.41 14.08 1.29
C LEU A 133 -20.80 13.73 -0.15
N LEU A 134 -21.79 12.86 -0.31
CA LEU A 134 -22.45 12.59 -1.59
C LEU A 134 -23.82 13.26 -1.60
N ILE A 135 -24.03 14.16 -2.56
CA ILE A 135 -25.32 14.79 -2.85
C ILE A 135 -25.84 14.19 -4.15
N LEU A 136 -27.00 13.57 -4.08
CA LEU A 136 -27.69 13.00 -5.22
C LEU A 136 -28.88 13.90 -5.56
N GLY A 137 -28.76 14.60 -6.67
CA GLY A 137 -29.78 15.51 -7.16
C GLY A 137 -30.72 14.88 -8.18
N GLU A 138 -31.56 15.69 -8.79
CA GLU A 138 -32.57 15.25 -9.74
C GLU A 138 -32.74 16.21 -10.93
N THR A 139 -33.33 15.67 -11.97
CA THR A 139 -33.82 16.46 -13.11
C THR A 139 -34.70 17.61 -12.63
N GLU A 140 -34.51 18.82 -13.18
CA GLU A 140 -35.30 20.00 -12.81
C GLU A 140 -35.42 20.20 -11.29
N GLN A 141 -34.33 19.97 -10.54
CA GLN A 141 -34.27 19.96 -9.06
C GLN A 141 -35.14 20.97 -8.36
N PRO A 142 -35.27 22.26 -8.81
CA PRO A 142 -36.11 23.23 -8.15
C PRO A 142 -37.62 22.91 -8.13
N LYS A 143 -38.10 22.00 -8.98
CA LYS A 143 -39.53 21.62 -9.03
C LYS A 143 -40.00 20.91 -7.75
N TYR A 144 -39.07 20.26 -7.03
CA TYR A 144 -39.40 19.50 -5.82
C TYR A 144 -39.59 20.38 -4.58
N GLY A 145 -39.12 21.63 -4.61
CA GLY A 145 -39.34 22.59 -3.51
C GLY A 145 -38.50 22.32 -2.25
N ASN A 146 -37.55 21.41 -2.29
CA ASN A 146 -36.54 21.21 -1.22
C ASN A 146 -35.39 22.21 -1.35
N ASN A 147 -34.55 22.31 -0.31
CA ASN A 147 -33.42 23.23 -0.29
C ASN A 147 -32.06 22.56 -0.51
N LEU A 148 -32.01 21.47 -1.24
CA LEU A 148 -30.75 20.75 -1.55
C LEU A 148 -29.73 21.65 -2.24
N ASN A 149 -30.21 22.63 -3.05
CA ASN A 149 -29.36 23.63 -3.68
C ASN A 149 -28.73 24.65 -2.70
N GLU A 150 -29.27 24.83 -1.51
CA GLU A 150 -28.63 25.65 -0.47
C GLU A 150 -27.41 24.92 0.08
N LEU A 151 -27.52 23.61 0.29
CA LEU A 151 -26.40 22.80 0.70
C LEU A 151 -25.33 22.70 -0.40
N ALA A 152 -25.69 22.31 -1.63
CA ALA A 152 -24.79 22.21 -2.76
C ALA A 152 -24.07 23.55 -3.05
N GLY A 153 -24.79 24.66 -2.88
CA GLY A 153 -24.26 26.01 -3.05
C GLY A 153 -23.13 26.38 -2.09
N ARG A 154 -23.09 25.81 -0.87
CA ARG A 154 -21.98 25.99 0.09
C ARG A 154 -20.66 25.42 -0.47
N PHE A 155 -20.75 24.45 -1.37
CA PHE A 155 -19.61 23.82 -2.05
C PHE A 155 -19.40 24.33 -3.48
N GLY A 156 -20.14 25.37 -3.89
CA GLY A 156 -20.00 26.02 -5.19
C GLY A 156 -20.64 25.26 -6.35
N VAL A 157 -21.59 24.38 -6.08
CA VAL A 157 -22.35 23.63 -7.09
C VAL A 157 -23.83 23.92 -6.97
N LYS A 158 -24.52 23.99 -8.10
CA LYS A 158 -25.97 24.17 -8.16
C LYS A 158 -26.58 23.19 -9.15
N ILE A 159 -27.67 22.56 -8.80
CA ILE A 159 -28.43 21.67 -9.67
C ILE A 159 -29.48 22.54 -10.38
N ALA A 160 -29.37 22.66 -11.69
CA ALA A 160 -30.22 23.58 -12.50
C ALA A 160 -31.61 23.02 -12.72
N ASN A 161 -32.52 23.93 -13.14
CA ASN A 161 -33.84 23.54 -13.59
C ASN A 161 -33.81 23.12 -15.07
N ALA A 162 -33.20 21.96 -15.33
CA ALA A 162 -32.97 21.43 -16.66
C ALA A 162 -32.95 19.91 -16.67
N THR A 163 -33.26 19.32 -17.81
CA THR A 163 -33.13 17.87 -18.09
C THR A 163 -32.23 17.71 -19.31
N VAL A 164 -31.28 16.77 -19.25
CA VAL A 164 -30.41 16.44 -20.38
C VAL A 164 -31.07 15.37 -21.24
N GLN A 165 -30.95 15.52 -22.56
CA GLN A 165 -31.39 14.54 -23.56
C GLN A 165 -30.30 14.35 -24.59
N ASP A 166 -30.10 13.10 -25.03
CA ASP A 166 -29.15 12.73 -26.07
C ASP A 166 -29.80 11.72 -27.02
N THR A 167 -30.03 12.12 -28.26
CA THR A 167 -30.68 11.25 -29.26
C THR A 167 -29.71 10.35 -30.01
N GLU A 168 -28.40 10.58 -29.84
CA GLU A 168 -27.35 9.83 -30.53
C GLU A 168 -26.61 8.85 -29.61
N ARG A 169 -26.36 9.29 -28.35
CA ARG A 169 -25.61 8.53 -27.37
C ARG A 169 -26.41 8.32 -26.09
N ASN A 170 -27.27 7.31 -26.12
CA ASN A 170 -28.14 6.97 -25.00
C ASN A 170 -28.19 5.46 -24.78
N PHE A 171 -28.74 5.05 -23.66
CA PHE A 171 -28.94 3.64 -23.29
C PHE A 171 -30.34 3.19 -23.74
N ASN A 172 -30.40 2.01 -24.37
CA ASN A 172 -31.64 1.37 -24.84
C ASN A 172 -32.54 2.25 -25.78
N ASP A 173 -31.92 3.12 -26.59
CA ASP A 173 -32.66 4.04 -27.49
C ASP A 173 -33.61 5.02 -26.77
N VAL A 174 -33.37 5.31 -25.47
CA VAL A 174 -34.15 6.25 -24.70
C VAL A 174 -33.36 7.57 -24.55
N PRO A 175 -33.78 8.67 -25.20
CA PRO A 175 -32.99 9.92 -25.23
C PRO A 175 -32.68 10.55 -23.87
N THR A 176 -33.44 10.21 -22.82
CA THR A 176 -33.24 10.68 -21.45
C THR A 176 -32.40 9.72 -20.58
N TRP A 177 -31.98 8.58 -21.13
CA TRP A 177 -31.08 7.63 -20.48
C TRP A 177 -29.68 7.83 -21.04
N ILE A 178 -28.94 8.78 -20.46
CA ILE A 178 -27.72 9.33 -21.02
C ILE A 178 -26.52 8.50 -20.60
N LEU A 179 -25.62 8.26 -21.55
CA LEU A 179 -24.29 7.68 -21.27
C LEU A 179 -23.30 8.82 -20.98
N GLY A 180 -22.81 8.87 -19.75
CA GLY A 180 -21.85 9.89 -19.31
C GLY A 180 -20.47 9.74 -19.96
N GLU A 181 -19.82 10.85 -20.28
CA GLU A 181 -18.42 10.94 -20.70
C GLU A 181 -17.56 11.37 -19.51
N PHE A 182 -16.49 10.59 -19.25
CA PHE A 182 -15.62 10.85 -18.12
C PHE A 182 -14.46 11.78 -18.47
N GLU A 183 -14.22 12.76 -17.60
CA GLU A 183 -13.01 13.58 -17.60
C GLU A 183 -12.03 13.08 -16.55
N ARG A 184 -10.74 13.02 -16.90
CA ARG A 184 -9.70 12.69 -15.93
C ARG A 184 -9.44 13.88 -15.01
N LEU A 185 -9.58 13.67 -13.72
CA LEU A 185 -9.23 14.66 -12.71
C LEU A 185 -7.74 14.68 -12.41
N SER A 186 -7.31 15.71 -11.71
CA SER A 186 -5.90 15.92 -11.39
C SER A 186 -5.32 14.87 -10.43
N ASP A 187 -6.14 14.23 -9.59
CA ASP A 187 -5.70 13.37 -8.50
C ASP A 187 -6.58 12.13 -8.25
N SER A 188 -7.62 11.92 -9.06
CA SER A 188 -8.53 10.78 -8.91
C SER A 188 -9.02 10.28 -10.26
N ASP A 189 -9.32 9.00 -10.31
CA ASP A 189 -9.86 8.34 -11.50
C ASP A 189 -11.22 7.71 -11.15
N PHE A 190 -12.31 8.48 -11.39
CA PHE A 190 -13.66 7.98 -11.23
C PHE A 190 -14.07 7.00 -12.32
N ALA A 191 -13.35 6.98 -13.45
CA ALA A 191 -13.55 6.06 -14.54
C ALA A 191 -12.82 4.71 -14.34
N TYR A 192 -12.16 4.48 -13.20
CA TYR A 192 -11.49 3.21 -12.94
C TYR A 192 -12.45 2.02 -13.09
N ARG A 193 -12.19 1.14 -14.07
CA ARG A 193 -13.06 0.02 -14.45
C ARG A 193 -14.51 0.42 -14.78
N VAL A 194 -14.69 1.62 -15.33
CA VAL A 194 -15.97 2.12 -15.81
C VAL A 194 -15.81 2.45 -17.30
N GLU A 195 -16.42 1.65 -18.14
CA GLU A 195 -16.47 1.92 -19.61
C GLU A 195 -17.62 2.87 -19.91
N SER A 196 -18.76 2.68 -19.23
CA SER A 196 -19.93 3.52 -19.40
C SER A 196 -20.77 3.57 -18.10
N ALA A 197 -21.41 4.72 -17.86
CA ALA A 197 -22.39 4.88 -16.80
C ALA A 197 -23.65 5.53 -17.36
N CYS A 198 -24.80 4.99 -16.99
CA CYS A 198 -26.10 5.49 -17.44
C CYS A 198 -26.76 6.33 -16.34
N LEU A 199 -27.22 7.53 -16.73
CA LEU A 199 -28.02 8.39 -15.88
C LEU A 199 -29.44 8.47 -16.45
N TYR A 200 -30.42 8.48 -15.55
CA TYR A 200 -31.85 8.41 -15.90
C TYR A 200 -32.52 9.77 -15.70
N ARG A 201 -32.80 10.46 -16.81
CA ARG A 201 -33.37 11.82 -16.79
C ARG A 201 -32.50 12.82 -16.03
N ALA A 202 -31.19 12.76 -16.16
CA ALA A 202 -30.26 13.59 -15.42
C ALA A 202 -30.57 15.10 -15.53
N GLY A 203 -30.36 15.81 -14.42
CA GLY A 203 -30.29 17.26 -14.37
C GLY A 203 -28.99 17.80 -14.96
N VAL A 204 -28.71 19.07 -14.70
CA VAL A 204 -27.48 19.77 -15.10
C VAL A 204 -26.86 20.40 -13.86
N LEU A 205 -25.53 20.22 -13.70
CA LEU A 205 -24.76 20.87 -12.65
C LEU A 205 -24.13 22.16 -13.16
N GLU A 206 -24.33 23.27 -12.44
CA GLU A 206 -23.67 24.56 -12.64
C GLU A 206 -22.57 24.71 -11.58
N VAL A 207 -21.32 24.94 -12.02
CA VAL A 207 -20.17 25.11 -11.12
C VAL A 207 -19.81 26.58 -11.02
N THR A 208 -19.65 27.09 -9.80
CA THR A 208 -19.19 28.45 -9.56
C THR A 208 -17.69 28.54 -9.91
N PRO A 209 -17.26 29.55 -10.72
CA PRO A 209 -15.89 29.64 -11.20
C PRO A 209 -14.80 29.74 -10.11
N THR A 210 -15.17 30.13 -8.90
CA THR A 210 -14.26 30.25 -7.74
C THR A 210 -14.17 28.98 -6.89
N ALA A 211 -15.01 27.99 -7.15
CA ALA A 211 -15.00 26.74 -6.40
C ALA A 211 -13.79 25.87 -6.80
N LYS A 212 -13.22 25.15 -5.83
CA LYS A 212 -12.24 24.08 -6.06
C LYS A 212 -12.95 22.82 -6.54
N ALA A 213 -13.72 22.94 -7.61
CA ALA A 213 -14.59 21.91 -8.14
C ALA A 213 -14.10 21.48 -9.52
N GLU A 214 -14.05 20.18 -9.74
CA GLU A 214 -13.68 19.57 -10.99
C GLU A 214 -14.85 18.72 -11.52
N VAL A 215 -15.22 18.92 -12.78
CA VAL A 215 -16.24 18.09 -13.44
C VAL A 215 -15.58 16.79 -13.86
N PHE A 216 -16.08 15.65 -13.41
CA PHE A 216 -15.55 14.35 -13.79
C PHE A 216 -16.43 13.57 -14.76
N MET A 217 -17.69 14.03 -14.95
CA MET A 217 -18.62 13.43 -15.90
C MET A 217 -19.44 14.50 -16.59
N ARG A 218 -19.60 14.36 -17.92
CA ARG A 218 -20.41 15.24 -18.76
C ARG A 218 -21.34 14.45 -19.69
N SER A 219 -22.35 15.11 -20.20
CA SER A 219 -23.08 14.64 -21.36
C SER A 219 -22.22 14.82 -22.64
N SER A 220 -22.59 14.12 -23.70
CA SER A 220 -21.91 14.25 -24.99
C SER A 220 -22.06 15.65 -25.62
N GLU A 221 -21.25 15.96 -26.60
CA GLU A 221 -21.37 17.17 -27.44
C GLU A 221 -22.68 17.19 -28.29
N HIS A 222 -23.32 16.02 -28.45
CA HIS A 222 -24.60 15.88 -29.20
C HIS A 222 -25.82 16.00 -28.31
N ALA A 223 -25.63 16.01 -26.98
CA ALA A 223 -26.72 16.16 -26.04
C ALA A 223 -27.30 17.59 -26.03
N ALA A 224 -28.48 17.70 -25.48
CA ALA A 224 -29.13 18.97 -25.23
C ALA A 224 -29.47 19.10 -23.73
N PRO A 225 -28.77 19.95 -22.96
CA PRO A 225 -27.62 20.79 -23.35
C PRO A 225 -26.35 19.97 -23.63
N ALA A 226 -25.53 20.47 -24.58
CA ALA A 226 -24.27 19.83 -24.96
C ALA A 226 -23.22 19.95 -23.85
N ALA A 227 -22.42 18.91 -23.66
CA ALA A 227 -21.32 18.86 -22.69
C ALA A 227 -21.71 19.32 -21.26
N ALA A 228 -22.98 19.09 -20.87
CA ALA A 228 -23.48 19.47 -19.57
C ALA A 228 -22.80 18.68 -18.45
N ALA A 229 -22.42 19.33 -17.34
CA ALA A 229 -21.85 18.65 -16.20
C ALA A 229 -22.89 17.78 -15.50
N LEU A 230 -22.58 16.51 -15.30
CA LEU A 230 -23.42 15.48 -14.70
C LEU A 230 -22.88 14.99 -13.35
N GLY A 231 -21.57 15.03 -13.17
CA GLY A 231 -20.88 14.67 -11.93
C GLY A 231 -19.75 15.66 -11.63
N VAL A 232 -19.76 16.20 -10.40
CA VAL A 232 -18.79 17.20 -9.93
C VAL A 232 -18.17 16.75 -8.63
N ALA A 233 -16.85 16.80 -8.54
CA ALA A 233 -16.06 16.54 -7.34
C ALA A 233 -15.50 17.85 -6.78
N VAL A 234 -15.63 18.05 -5.48
CA VAL A 234 -15.16 19.27 -4.79
C VAL A 234 -14.25 18.88 -3.63
N LYS A 235 -13.08 19.51 -3.53
CA LYS A 235 -12.25 19.50 -2.33
C LYS A 235 -12.57 20.74 -1.50
N HIS A 236 -13.07 20.51 -0.29
CA HIS A 236 -13.45 21.58 0.61
C HIS A 236 -12.74 21.40 1.96
N GLU A 237 -11.74 22.27 2.22
CA GLU A 237 -10.83 22.18 3.36
C GLU A 237 -10.20 20.78 3.47
N ALA A 238 -10.47 20.02 4.55
CA ALA A 238 -9.98 18.65 4.70
C ALA A 238 -10.93 17.59 4.09
N GLY A 239 -12.14 17.96 3.70
CA GLY A 239 -13.17 17.04 3.21
C GLY A 239 -13.35 17.02 1.71
N ARG A 240 -14.26 16.16 1.28
CA ARG A 240 -14.56 15.90 -0.13
C ARG A 240 -16.07 15.85 -0.36
N VAL A 241 -16.52 16.42 -1.46
CA VAL A 241 -17.94 16.42 -1.83
C VAL A 241 -18.07 15.94 -3.27
N VAL A 242 -19.02 15.07 -3.52
CA VAL A 242 -19.48 14.70 -4.86
C VAL A 242 -20.93 15.12 -5.01
N VAL A 243 -21.25 15.77 -6.12
CA VAL A 243 -22.62 16.09 -6.51
C VAL A 243 -22.90 15.37 -7.82
N MET A 244 -23.94 14.53 -7.84
CA MET A 244 -24.46 13.90 -9.05
C MET A 244 -25.77 14.58 -9.48
N ALA A 245 -25.98 14.67 -10.78
CA ALA A 245 -27.17 15.30 -11.37
C ALA A 245 -28.38 14.36 -11.47
N ASP A 246 -28.25 13.17 -10.92
CA ASP A 246 -29.23 12.09 -10.99
C ASP A 246 -29.12 11.21 -9.74
N SER A 247 -30.24 10.85 -9.13
CA SER A 247 -30.30 9.91 -8.01
C SER A 247 -30.66 8.50 -8.46
N ASP A 248 -31.37 8.37 -9.59
CA ASP A 248 -31.85 7.08 -10.12
C ASP A 248 -30.72 6.13 -10.48
N LEU A 249 -29.56 6.63 -10.94
CA LEU A 249 -28.45 5.81 -11.43
C LEU A 249 -27.95 4.76 -10.40
N PHE A 250 -28.23 4.95 -9.11
CA PHE A 250 -27.83 4.02 -8.04
C PHE A 250 -28.99 3.25 -7.44
N GLY A 251 -30.22 3.38 -8.00
CA GLY A 251 -31.41 2.62 -7.62
C GLY A 251 -31.24 1.13 -7.92
N ASP A 252 -32.02 0.29 -7.25
CA ASP A 252 -31.93 -1.18 -7.42
C ASP A 252 -32.29 -1.64 -8.83
N ASP A 253 -33.07 -0.88 -9.56
CA ASP A 253 -33.45 -1.14 -10.95
C ASP A 253 -32.42 -0.64 -11.98
N SER A 254 -31.43 0.14 -11.57
CA SER A 254 -30.48 0.80 -12.46
C SER A 254 -29.01 0.66 -12.08
N ILE A 255 -28.67 0.34 -10.83
CA ILE A 255 -27.29 0.22 -10.36
C ILE A 255 -26.47 -0.86 -11.08
N ASN A 256 -27.14 -1.88 -11.60
CA ASN A 256 -26.49 -2.95 -12.36
C ASN A 256 -26.48 -2.71 -13.88
N ASP A 257 -27.04 -1.58 -14.35
CA ASP A 257 -26.94 -1.17 -15.74
C ASP A 257 -25.58 -0.53 -16.01
N CYS A 258 -25.00 -0.83 -17.15
CA CYS A 258 -23.64 -0.38 -17.46
C CYS A 258 -22.67 -0.70 -16.29
N ASP A 259 -21.85 0.30 -15.91
CA ASP A 259 -20.91 0.19 -14.80
C ASP A 259 -21.29 1.13 -13.62
N ASN A 260 -22.59 1.42 -13.44
CA ASN A 260 -23.06 2.32 -12.40
C ASN A 260 -22.62 1.86 -11.00
N LYS A 261 -22.63 0.55 -10.75
CA LYS A 261 -22.15 -0.03 -9.49
C LYS A 261 -20.67 0.25 -9.25
N GLN A 262 -19.83 0.11 -10.26
CA GLN A 262 -18.40 0.42 -10.14
C GLN A 262 -18.17 1.92 -9.93
N LEU A 263 -18.92 2.77 -10.61
CA LEU A 263 -18.88 4.22 -10.40
C LEU A 263 -19.23 4.58 -8.95
N TRP A 264 -20.27 3.98 -8.39
CA TRP A 264 -20.62 4.15 -6.97
C TRP A 264 -19.46 3.80 -6.06
N LEU A 265 -18.81 2.64 -6.26
CA LEU A 265 -17.70 2.20 -5.43
C LEU A 265 -16.49 3.14 -5.54
N ASN A 266 -16.20 3.67 -6.74
CA ASN A 266 -15.15 4.66 -6.93
C ASN A 266 -15.45 5.97 -6.17
N ILE A 267 -16.70 6.43 -6.22
CA ILE A 267 -17.15 7.62 -5.47
C ILE A 267 -17.05 7.40 -3.96
N ALA A 268 -17.57 6.27 -3.47
CA ALA A 268 -17.53 5.92 -2.03
C ALA A 268 -16.08 5.87 -1.51
N GLY A 269 -15.19 5.22 -2.26
CA GLY A 269 -13.77 5.12 -1.92
C GLY A 269 -13.09 6.49 -1.90
N TRP A 270 -13.35 7.34 -2.88
CA TRP A 270 -12.79 8.69 -2.93
C TRP A 270 -13.27 9.57 -1.77
N LEU A 271 -14.55 9.54 -1.46
CA LEU A 271 -15.13 10.29 -0.33
C LEU A 271 -14.59 9.81 1.01
N ALA A 272 -14.49 8.50 1.24
CA ALA A 272 -13.95 7.92 2.46
C ALA A 272 -12.48 8.27 2.69
N ASN A 273 -11.69 8.41 1.62
CA ASN A 273 -10.27 8.74 1.70
C ASN A 273 -10.01 10.16 2.27
N ALA A 274 -10.97 11.06 2.27
CA ALA A 274 -10.82 12.38 2.91
C ALA A 274 -10.48 12.23 4.40
N ARG A 275 -11.26 11.43 5.13
CA ARG A 275 -11.04 11.19 6.56
C ARG A 275 -9.77 10.37 6.83
N THR A 276 -9.51 9.36 6.02
CA THR A 276 -8.29 8.57 6.12
C THR A 276 -7.06 9.45 5.93
N ALA A 277 -7.07 10.36 4.96
CA ALA A 277 -5.98 11.31 4.73
C ALA A 277 -5.82 12.30 5.91
N ALA A 278 -6.92 12.77 6.49
CA ALA A 278 -6.89 13.64 7.67
C ALA A 278 -6.28 12.92 8.88
N LEU A 279 -6.68 11.66 9.11
CA LEU A 279 -6.14 10.83 10.19
C LEU A 279 -4.66 10.46 9.97
N ALA A 280 -4.24 10.24 8.72
CA ALA A 280 -2.86 9.93 8.37
C ALA A 280 -1.88 11.09 8.68
N ASN A 281 -2.38 12.31 8.80
CA ASN A 281 -1.59 13.48 9.21
C ASN A 281 -1.45 13.61 10.74
N LEU A 282 -2.17 12.80 11.53
CA LEU A 282 -1.99 12.76 12.97
C LEU A 282 -0.67 12.03 13.28
N LYS A 283 0.15 12.64 14.15
CA LYS A 283 1.37 11.97 14.61
C LYS A 283 1.01 10.70 15.37
N ARG A 284 1.69 9.61 15.05
CA ARG A 284 1.60 8.37 15.84
C ARG A 284 1.90 8.69 17.32
N PRO A 285 1.15 8.15 18.28
CA PRO A 285 1.49 8.31 19.69
C PRO A 285 2.93 7.84 19.92
N ALA A 286 3.67 8.61 20.72
CA ALA A 286 5.01 8.19 21.11
C ALA A 286 4.95 6.84 21.84
N THR A 287 5.89 5.94 21.52
CA THR A 287 6.02 4.67 22.24
C THR A 287 6.45 4.91 23.68
N TRP A 288 6.23 3.95 24.58
CA TRP A 288 6.69 4.06 25.95
C TRP A 288 8.23 4.27 26.05
N ALA A 289 8.98 3.73 25.11
CA ALA A 289 10.44 3.90 25.05
C ALA A 289 10.87 5.36 24.93
N ALA A 290 10.05 6.20 24.32
CA ALA A 290 10.36 7.63 24.17
C ALA A 290 10.46 8.39 25.50
N THR A 291 9.91 7.86 26.58
CA THR A 291 9.87 8.49 27.92
C THR A 291 10.43 7.60 29.06
N ASP A 292 10.74 6.34 28.78
CA ASP A 292 11.27 5.42 29.80
C ASP A 292 12.74 5.74 30.12
N ALA A 293 13.00 6.16 31.35
CA ALA A 293 14.33 6.59 31.76
C ALA A 293 15.40 5.48 31.66
N LYS A 294 15.01 4.21 31.80
CA LYS A 294 15.94 3.07 31.70
C LYS A 294 16.39 2.85 30.26
N TRP A 295 15.44 2.92 29.32
CA TRP A 295 15.73 2.84 27.90
C TRP A 295 16.57 4.03 27.44
N LEU A 296 16.19 5.25 27.82
CA LEU A 296 16.95 6.46 27.46
C LEU A 296 18.39 6.45 28.01
N SER A 297 18.61 5.91 29.21
CA SER A 297 19.97 5.72 29.76
C SER A 297 20.79 4.71 28.95
N LEU A 298 20.16 3.62 28.45
CA LEU A 298 20.81 2.68 27.54
C LEU A 298 21.21 3.35 26.23
N VAL A 299 20.28 4.08 25.63
CA VAL A 299 20.53 4.81 24.38
C VAL A 299 21.70 5.79 24.55
N GLU A 300 21.70 6.60 25.62
CA GLU A 300 22.76 7.56 25.90
C GLU A 300 24.14 6.87 26.01
N ALA A 301 24.23 5.76 26.71
CA ALA A 301 25.48 5.02 26.88
C ALA A 301 25.98 4.40 25.55
N VAL A 302 25.07 3.80 24.76
CA VAL A 302 25.38 3.21 23.45
C VAL A 302 25.83 4.28 22.45
N GLU A 303 25.13 5.44 22.42
CA GLU A 303 25.49 6.56 21.54
C GLU A 303 26.84 7.18 21.92
N ALA A 304 27.14 7.29 23.22
CA ALA A 304 28.44 7.77 23.68
C ALA A 304 29.59 6.80 23.34
N MET A 305 29.32 5.51 23.30
CA MET A 305 30.28 4.46 22.89
C MET A 305 30.54 4.43 21.38
N ARG A 306 29.57 4.81 20.56
CA ARG A 306 29.63 4.70 19.09
C ARG A 306 30.88 5.34 18.47
N PRO A 307 31.27 6.60 18.79
CA PRO A 307 32.45 7.24 18.19
C PRO A 307 33.76 6.60 18.63
N MET A 308 33.76 5.78 19.69
CA MET A 308 34.96 5.05 20.14
C MET A 308 35.22 3.77 19.36
N GLN A 309 34.22 3.25 18.65
CA GLN A 309 34.29 1.96 17.97
C GLN A 309 34.86 2.08 16.56
N SER A 310 35.79 1.21 16.24
CA SER A 310 36.30 0.99 14.88
C SER A 310 35.29 0.24 14.01
N LYS A 311 35.55 0.07 12.71
CA LYS A 311 34.66 -0.61 11.74
C LYS A 311 34.24 -2.02 12.13
N ASP A 312 35.08 -2.74 12.86
CA ASP A 312 34.84 -4.11 13.33
C ASP A 312 34.24 -4.19 14.73
N GLY A 313 33.95 -3.03 15.34
CA GLY A 313 33.40 -2.93 16.68
C GLY A 313 34.43 -2.90 17.80
N SER A 314 35.72 -3.00 17.51
CA SER A 314 36.81 -2.88 18.51
C SER A 314 36.98 -1.43 18.96
N ILE A 315 37.57 -1.21 20.12
CA ILE A 315 37.97 0.13 20.63
C ILE A 315 39.50 0.13 20.82
N ASP A 316 40.19 0.98 20.06
CA ASP A 316 41.65 1.09 20.14
C ASP A 316 42.07 1.91 21.37
N ALA A 317 42.83 1.30 22.27
CA ALA A 317 43.39 1.95 23.45
C ALA A 317 44.33 3.11 23.15
N ALA A 318 44.93 3.17 21.93
CA ALA A 318 45.75 4.27 21.51
C ALA A 318 44.96 5.55 21.16
N GLU A 319 43.69 5.37 20.75
CA GLU A 319 42.81 6.46 20.34
C GLU A 319 41.77 6.83 21.40
N HIS A 320 41.32 5.86 22.19
CA HIS A 320 40.24 5.99 23.16
C HIS A 320 40.55 5.38 24.52
N SER A 321 40.04 5.99 25.59
CA SER A 321 40.22 5.49 26.95
C SER A 321 39.40 4.25 27.20
N HIS A 322 40.03 3.11 27.51
CA HIS A 322 39.37 1.88 27.93
C HIS A 322 38.69 2.00 29.30
N ASP A 323 39.16 2.92 30.18
CA ASP A 323 38.47 3.22 31.43
C ASP A 323 37.13 3.91 31.17
N GLU A 324 37.07 4.83 30.20
CA GLU A 324 35.83 5.47 29.78
C GLU A 324 34.90 4.49 29.07
N ALA A 325 35.42 3.64 28.18
CA ALA A 325 34.66 2.56 27.55
C ALA A 325 34.05 1.61 28.61
N SER A 326 34.84 1.27 29.66
CA SER A 326 34.38 0.41 30.77
C SER A 326 33.27 1.10 31.58
N ARG A 327 33.40 2.39 31.83
CA ARG A 327 32.36 3.17 32.54
C ARG A 327 31.04 3.22 31.75
N LEU A 328 31.12 3.42 30.43
CA LEU A 328 29.95 3.41 29.56
C LEU A 328 29.33 2.00 29.51
N LEU A 329 30.15 0.95 29.45
CA LEU A 329 29.67 -0.42 29.48
C LEU A 329 28.97 -0.75 30.81
N ASP A 330 29.45 -0.23 31.95
CA ASP A 330 28.76 -0.37 33.23
C ASP A 330 27.35 0.26 33.19
N GLN A 331 27.20 1.41 32.51
CA GLN A 331 25.90 2.04 32.29
C GLN A 331 25.00 1.17 31.38
N VAL A 332 25.55 0.61 30.31
CA VAL A 332 24.83 -0.33 29.42
C VAL A 332 24.33 -1.53 30.23
N LEU A 333 25.21 -2.19 31.00
CA LEU A 333 24.86 -3.36 31.81
C LEU A 333 23.79 -3.05 32.86
N ALA A 334 23.91 -1.91 33.55
CA ALA A 334 22.92 -1.46 34.51
C ALA A 334 21.55 -1.19 33.89
N ALA A 335 21.55 -0.60 32.68
CA ALA A 335 20.32 -0.33 31.95
C ALA A 335 19.67 -1.62 31.43
N VAL A 336 20.47 -2.59 30.94
CA VAL A 336 19.98 -3.93 30.55
C VAL A 336 19.35 -4.65 31.73
N ASP A 337 19.98 -4.61 32.92
CA ASP A 337 19.42 -5.17 34.16
C ASP A 337 18.10 -4.50 34.56
N ALA A 338 18.02 -3.18 34.43
CA ALA A 338 16.81 -2.43 34.74
C ALA A 338 15.66 -2.70 33.74
N LEU A 339 15.96 -3.03 32.49
CA LEU A 339 14.99 -3.37 31.44
C LEU A 339 14.56 -4.86 31.48
N ALA A 340 15.43 -5.77 31.96
CA ALA A 340 15.22 -7.21 31.97
C ALA A 340 13.84 -7.68 32.46
N PRO A 341 13.23 -7.08 33.52
CA PRO A 341 11.88 -7.48 33.96
C PRO A 341 10.78 -7.28 32.89
N LYS A 342 10.94 -6.34 31.96
CA LYS A 342 9.99 -6.13 30.85
C LYS A 342 10.07 -7.26 29.82
N PHE A 343 11.23 -7.92 29.71
CA PHE A 343 11.54 -8.96 28.72
C PHE A 343 11.83 -10.30 29.38
N ALA A 344 11.03 -10.70 30.37
CA ALA A 344 11.24 -11.92 31.16
C ALA A 344 11.28 -13.20 30.29
N HIS A 345 10.55 -13.22 29.15
CA HIS A 345 10.58 -14.33 28.19
C HIS A 345 11.94 -14.47 27.49
N GLN A 346 12.77 -13.42 27.45
CA GLN A 346 14.12 -13.42 26.89
C GLN A 346 15.21 -13.56 27.97
N SER A 347 14.91 -14.07 29.15
CA SER A 347 15.85 -14.13 30.29
C SER A 347 17.16 -14.84 29.98
N ALA A 348 17.10 -15.94 29.20
CA ALA A 348 18.30 -16.67 28.77
C ALA A 348 19.19 -15.82 27.84
N TYR A 349 18.58 -15.14 26.85
CA TYR A 349 19.29 -14.22 25.98
C TYR A 349 19.92 -13.06 26.75
N ILE A 350 19.15 -12.41 27.63
CA ILE A 350 19.64 -11.29 28.44
C ILE A 350 20.81 -11.69 29.35
N ALA A 351 20.76 -12.89 29.92
CA ALA A 351 21.87 -13.40 30.70
C ALA A 351 23.13 -13.62 29.82
N ALA A 352 22.99 -14.20 28.65
CA ALA A 352 24.10 -14.45 27.74
C ALA A 352 24.72 -13.18 27.17
N VAL A 353 23.91 -12.21 26.75
CA VAL A 353 24.44 -10.97 26.17
C VAL A 353 25.21 -10.14 27.18
N LYS A 354 24.85 -10.22 28.46
CA LYS A 354 25.63 -9.60 29.54
C LYS A 354 27.01 -10.25 29.68
N VAL A 355 27.10 -11.58 29.49
CA VAL A 355 28.37 -12.30 29.50
C VAL A 355 29.21 -11.89 28.28
N ASP A 356 28.62 -11.78 27.10
CA ASP A 356 29.33 -11.36 25.89
C ASP A 356 29.87 -9.93 26.01
N LEU A 357 29.08 -9.00 26.59
CA LEU A 357 29.50 -7.63 26.87
C LEU A 357 30.68 -7.60 27.87
N GLU A 358 30.62 -8.42 28.90
CA GLU A 358 31.69 -8.52 29.90
C GLU A 358 32.94 -9.15 29.34
N ASN A 359 32.82 -10.19 28.49
CA ASN A 359 33.92 -10.80 27.77
C ASN A 359 34.60 -9.80 26.82
N TRP A 360 33.84 -8.91 26.18
CA TRP A 360 34.35 -7.84 25.33
C TRP A 360 35.26 -6.89 26.14
N ARG A 361 34.81 -6.47 27.33
CA ARG A 361 35.62 -5.67 28.26
C ARG A 361 36.90 -6.39 28.69
N GLN A 362 36.78 -7.65 29.14
CA GLN A 362 37.90 -8.45 29.61
C GLN A 362 38.92 -8.73 28.49
N GLY A 363 38.45 -8.81 27.24
CA GLY A 363 39.27 -8.90 26.04
C GLY A 363 39.92 -7.58 25.62
N GLY A 364 39.85 -6.52 26.44
CA GLY A 364 40.40 -5.19 26.13
C GLY A 364 39.69 -4.52 24.96
N PHE A 365 38.41 -4.69 24.85
CA PHE A 365 37.56 -4.15 23.78
C PHE A 365 38.07 -4.51 22.37
N ALA A 366 38.66 -5.69 22.19
CA ALA A 366 38.95 -6.25 20.88
C ALA A 366 37.65 -6.47 20.07
N VAL A 367 37.74 -7.03 18.86
CA VAL A 367 36.53 -7.34 18.06
C VAL A 367 35.55 -8.15 18.89
N PRO A 368 34.32 -7.62 19.14
CA PRO A 368 33.35 -8.29 20.00
C PRO A 368 32.78 -9.54 19.34
N ASP A 369 32.50 -10.56 20.13
CA ASP A 369 31.84 -11.80 19.69
C ASP A 369 30.54 -11.99 20.50
N PHE A 370 29.41 -11.84 19.83
CA PHE A 370 28.06 -12.01 20.39
C PHE A 370 27.40 -13.32 19.92
N PHE A 371 28.18 -14.30 19.49
CA PHE A 371 27.62 -15.51 18.89
C PHE A 371 26.79 -16.33 19.89
N ASP A 372 27.24 -16.45 21.15
CA ASP A 372 26.56 -17.27 22.15
C ASP A 372 25.20 -16.65 22.56
N SER A 373 25.10 -15.32 22.69
CA SER A 373 23.83 -14.65 22.90
C SER A 373 22.94 -14.66 21.66
N LEU A 374 23.52 -14.56 20.44
CA LEU A 374 22.78 -14.63 19.19
C LEU A 374 22.04 -15.96 19.03
N GLU A 375 22.67 -17.11 19.40
CA GLU A 375 22.02 -18.43 19.36
C GLU A 375 20.80 -18.53 20.30
N LEU A 376 20.73 -17.69 21.32
CA LEU A 376 19.62 -17.62 22.29
C LEU A 376 18.59 -16.55 21.92
N PHE A 377 18.89 -15.68 20.99
CA PHE A 377 17.91 -14.70 20.48
C PHE A 377 17.05 -15.35 19.40
N ARG A 378 15.86 -15.80 19.78
CA ARG A 378 14.98 -16.63 18.95
C ARG A 378 13.58 -16.03 18.83
N PRO A 379 13.42 -14.86 18.16
CA PRO A 379 12.12 -14.23 17.97
C PRO A 379 11.16 -15.08 17.12
N ASP A 380 11.67 -16.02 16.33
CA ASP A 380 10.93 -16.99 15.52
C ASP A 380 10.15 -18.01 16.36
N LEU A 381 10.62 -18.33 17.57
CA LEU A 381 9.95 -19.29 18.47
C LEU A 381 8.76 -18.69 19.21
N ASP A 382 8.68 -17.37 19.34
CA ASP A 382 7.63 -16.65 20.06
C ASP A 382 6.90 -15.64 19.15
N ARG A 383 6.49 -16.14 17.97
CA ARG A 383 5.72 -15.35 17.01
C ARG A 383 4.28 -15.18 17.51
N ARG A 384 4.08 -14.27 18.43
CA ARG A 384 2.76 -13.86 18.93
C ARG A 384 2.60 -12.37 18.70
N ASN A 385 1.38 -11.97 18.36
CA ASN A 385 1.10 -10.56 18.13
C ASN A 385 1.40 -9.71 19.37
N ASP A 386 1.97 -8.53 19.14
CA ASP A 386 2.31 -7.53 20.17
C ASP A 386 3.38 -7.95 21.19
N VAL A 387 4.09 -9.05 20.98
CA VAL A 387 5.23 -9.41 21.84
C VAL A 387 6.40 -8.48 21.53
N GLU A 388 6.87 -7.79 22.60
CA GLU A 388 8.05 -6.94 22.51
C GLU A 388 9.33 -7.73 22.77
N ASN A 389 10.32 -7.55 21.91
CA ASN A 389 11.64 -8.16 22.02
C ASN A 389 12.71 -7.07 22.16
N PHE A 390 13.63 -7.27 23.10
CA PHE A 390 14.83 -6.45 23.27
C PHE A 390 16.03 -7.15 22.63
N ALA A 391 16.82 -6.38 21.87
CA ALA A 391 18.11 -6.86 21.35
C ALA A 391 19.18 -5.79 21.52
N ILE A 392 20.39 -6.24 21.87
CA ILE A 392 21.62 -5.43 21.90
C ILE A 392 22.78 -6.30 21.38
N PHE A 393 23.44 -5.84 20.32
CA PHE A 393 24.53 -6.56 19.66
C PHE A 393 25.52 -5.59 19.06
N SER A 394 26.75 -6.04 18.85
CA SER A 394 27.66 -5.42 17.88
C SER A 394 27.28 -5.90 16.49
N MET A 395 26.75 -4.98 15.66
CA MET A 395 26.16 -5.34 14.38
C MET A 395 26.27 -4.22 13.34
N TYR A 396 26.31 -4.58 12.07
CA TYR A 396 26.11 -3.62 11.00
C TYR A 396 24.62 -3.54 10.63
N THR A 397 24.19 -2.40 10.13
CA THR A 397 22.85 -2.24 9.57
C THR A 397 22.95 -2.19 8.05
N GLN A 398 22.17 -3.05 7.39
CA GLN A 398 22.16 -3.16 5.93
C GLN A 398 21.65 -1.84 5.31
N ASN A 399 22.31 -1.37 4.26
CA ASN A 399 22.00 -0.07 3.62
C ASN A 399 22.03 1.13 4.58
N GLY A 400 22.75 1.02 5.69
CA GLY A 400 22.86 2.03 6.72
C GLY A 400 24.29 2.19 7.23
N ASN A 401 24.53 1.88 8.50
CA ASN A 401 25.87 1.93 9.08
C ASN A 401 26.66 0.64 8.71
N PRO A 402 27.70 0.74 7.88
CA PRO A 402 28.50 -0.43 7.49
C PRO A 402 29.45 -0.91 8.61
N ASN A 403 29.58 -0.14 9.70
CA ASN A 403 30.41 -0.47 10.85
C ASN A 403 29.65 -1.37 11.81
N ARG A 404 30.35 -2.33 12.43
CA ARG A 404 29.80 -3.22 13.48
C ARG A 404 29.79 -2.52 14.82
N ASN A 405 28.98 -1.48 14.96
CA ASN A 405 28.80 -0.79 16.24
C ASN A 405 27.89 -1.58 17.17
N LEU A 406 28.04 -1.36 18.46
CA LEU A 406 27.05 -1.78 19.46
C LEU A 406 25.76 -0.99 19.23
N GLU A 407 24.68 -1.72 18.98
CA GLU A 407 23.35 -1.17 18.71
C GLU A 407 22.30 -1.83 19.60
N ALA A 408 21.30 -1.08 20.03
CA ALA A 408 20.19 -1.59 20.81
C ALA A 408 18.86 -1.26 20.12
N VAL A 409 17.91 -2.20 20.21
CA VAL A 409 16.58 -2.05 19.65
C VAL A 409 15.54 -2.74 20.50
N ILE A 410 14.36 -2.14 20.60
CA ILE A 410 13.15 -2.78 21.10
C ILE A 410 12.20 -2.86 19.91
N THR A 411 11.80 -4.07 19.58
CA THR A 411 10.86 -4.36 18.50
C THR A 411 9.61 -4.99 19.06
N LYS A 412 8.51 -4.88 18.33
CA LYS A 412 7.25 -5.53 18.64
C LYS A 412 6.88 -6.44 17.46
N THR A 413 6.60 -7.70 17.74
CA THR A 413 6.23 -8.66 16.69
C THR A 413 4.82 -8.37 16.18
N PHE A 414 4.67 -8.26 14.87
CA PHE A 414 3.38 -8.14 14.19
C PHE A 414 2.94 -9.51 13.71
N TRP A 415 2.08 -10.19 14.47
CA TRP A 415 1.67 -11.57 14.18
C TRP A 415 0.17 -11.81 14.43
N PRO A 416 -0.72 -11.09 13.72
CA PRO A 416 -2.17 -11.31 13.85
C PRO A 416 -2.58 -12.71 13.31
N ASP A 417 -3.74 -13.21 13.74
CA ASP A 417 -4.24 -14.54 13.39
C ASP A 417 -4.31 -14.77 11.87
N TRP A 418 -4.69 -13.75 11.11
CA TRP A 418 -4.75 -13.86 9.66
C TRP A 418 -3.36 -14.14 9.03
N LEU A 419 -2.30 -13.53 9.57
CA LEU A 419 -0.94 -13.74 9.11
C LEU A 419 -0.44 -15.15 9.47
N ALA A 420 -0.75 -15.62 10.67
CA ALA A 420 -0.43 -16.99 11.08
C ALA A 420 -1.08 -18.02 10.14
N ALA A 421 -2.32 -17.79 9.70
CA ALA A 421 -3.00 -18.64 8.73
C ALA A 421 -2.34 -18.58 7.33
N LYS A 422 -1.88 -17.40 6.89
CA LYS A 422 -1.14 -17.25 5.62
C LYS A 422 0.22 -17.92 5.68
N GLU A 423 0.95 -17.79 6.79
CA GLU A 423 2.26 -18.44 6.95
C GLU A 423 2.15 -19.97 6.84
N GLN A 424 1.09 -20.57 7.35
CA GLN A 424 0.83 -22.02 7.16
C GLN A 424 0.68 -22.39 5.69
N LYS A 425 0.05 -21.54 4.85
CA LYS A 425 -0.06 -21.76 3.38
C LYS A 425 1.32 -21.64 2.71
N TYR A 426 2.05 -20.57 3.02
CA TYR A 426 3.31 -20.24 2.35
C TYR A 426 4.55 -20.90 3.00
N ASN A 427 4.47 -21.32 4.26
CA ASN A 427 5.49 -22.07 5.00
C ASN A 427 6.87 -21.36 5.00
N ASN A 428 6.92 -20.19 5.62
CA ASN A 428 8.14 -19.42 5.86
C ASN A 428 8.39 -19.26 7.38
N ALA A 429 8.92 -20.30 8.00
CA ALA A 429 9.10 -20.35 9.46
C ALA A 429 10.11 -19.32 10.01
N ALA A 430 11.00 -18.80 9.18
CA ALA A 430 11.98 -17.79 9.57
C ALA A 430 11.41 -16.35 9.54
N PHE A 431 10.25 -16.13 8.95
CA PHE A 431 9.65 -14.82 8.76
C PHE A 431 9.12 -14.23 10.07
N VAL A 432 9.63 -13.08 10.48
CA VAL A 432 9.23 -12.36 11.70
C VAL A 432 9.05 -10.87 11.40
N PRO A 433 7.85 -10.43 11.02
CA PRO A 433 7.59 -9.01 10.83
C PRO A 433 7.59 -8.28 12.17
N ILE A 434 8.28 -7.15 12.23
CA ILE A 434 8.49 -6.37 13.44
C ILE A 434 8.21 -4.89 13.23
N GLU A 435 7.71 -4.24 14.28
CA GLU A 435 7.57 -2.80 14.43
C GLU A 435 8.60 -2.26 15.40
N PHE A 436 9.05 -1.03 15.20
CA PHE A 436 9.98 -0.38 16.12
C PHE A 436 9.26 0.26 17.31
N VAL A 437 9.72 -0.07 18.52
CA VAL A 437 9.30 0.55 19.77
C VAL A 437 10.34 1.57 20.24
N GLY A 438 11.62 1.23 20.15
CA GLY A 438 12.75 2.10 20.43
C GLY A 438 14.02 1.58 19.79
N PHE A 439 14.94 2.48 19.39
CA PHE A 439 16.18 2.08 18.72
C PHE A 439 17.28 3.13 18.89
N THR A 440 18.54 2.69 18.76
CA THR A 440 19.73 3.55 18.71
C THR A 440 19.98 4.04 17.28
N ALA A 441 20.82 5.07 17.13
CA ALA A 441 21.01 5.78 15.85
C ALA A 441 21.54 4.91 14.70
N GLY A 442 22.14 3.74 14.99
CA GLY A 442 22.52 2.79 13.93
C GLY A 442 21.32 2.25 13.15
N TYR A 443 20.14 2.26 13.76
CA TYR A 443 18.87 1.94 13.09
C TYR A 443 18.19 3.14 12.43
N ASP A 444 18.72 4.34 12.55
CA ASP A 444 18.29 5.52 11.76
C ASP A 444 18.82 5.41 10.33
N THR A 445 18.38 4.40 9.61
CA THR A 445 18.89 3.97 8.30
C THR A 445 17.76 3.57 7.38
N ASN A 446 18.13 3.24 6.13
CA ASN A 446 17.21 2.66 5.14
C ASN A 446 17.19 1.11 5.16
N SER A 447 17.65 0.47 6.26
CA SER A 447 17.57 -0.99 6.39
C SER A 447 16.11 -1.47 6.41
N ALA A 448 15.87 -2.62 5.79
CA ALA A 448 14.56 -3.28 5.72
C ALA A 448 14.47 -4.52 6.63
N VAL A 449 15.62 -5.09 7.00
CA VAL A 449 15.69 -6.39 7.68
C VAL A 449 16.75 -6.43 8.76
N PHE A 450 16.54 -7.32 9.73
CA PHE A 450 17.47 -7.72 10.78
C PHE A 450 17.52 -9.24 10.83
N PHE A 451 18.70 -9.85 10.69
CA PHE A 451 18.87 -11.30 10.67
C PHE A 451 20.24 -11.71 11.26
N PRO A 452 20.47 -13.01 11.60
CA PRO A 452 21.66 -13.45 12.30
C PRO A 452 22.99 -13.03 11.70
N GLU A 453 23.09 -12.94 10.38
CA GLU A 453 24.33 -12.56 9.71
C GLU A 453 24.73 -11.09 9.89
N THR A 454 23.81 -10.23 10.29
CA THR A 454 24.14 -8.83 10.62
C THR A 454 24.93 -8.74 11.93
N VAL A 455 24.83 -9.76 12.79
CA VAL A 455 25.48 -9.87 14.09
C VAL A 455 26.67 -10.83 14.05
N ALA A 456 26.53 -11.99 13.39
CA ALA A 456 27.51 -13.09 13.48
C ALA A 456 28.89 -12.70 12.97
N THR A 457 29.92 -12.99 13.77
CA THR A 457 31.34 -12.94 13.39
C THR A 457 31.85 -14.28 12.90
N ARG A 458 31.14 -15.38 13.23
CA ARG A 458 31.36 -16.75 12.77
C ARG A 458 30.32 -17.13 11.73
N SER A 459 30.58 -18.19 10.97
CA SER A 459 29.62 -18.71 9.99
C SER A 459 28.41 -19.29 10.70
N VAL A 460 27.22 -18.77 10.37
CA VAL A 460 25.91 -19.29 10.82
C VAL A 460 25.51 -20.38 9.84
N ALA A 461 25.16 -21.56 10.35
CA ALA A 461 24.89 -22.73 9.50
C ALA A 461 23.58 -22.61 8.72
N THR A 462 22.56 -21.98 9.29
CA THR A 462 21.24 -21.77 8.69
C THR A 462 20.59 -20.49 9.24
N TYR A 463 19.83 -19.79 8.39
CA TYR A 463 18.91 -18.76 8.84
C TYR A 463 17.76 -19.40 9.60
N TYR A 464 17.49 -18.99 10.80
CA TYR A 464 16.35 -19.44 11.58
C TYR A 464 15.39 -18.32 11.96
N TRP A 465 15.74 -17.06 11.70
CA TRP A 465 14.84 -15.94 11.77
C TRP A 465 15.28 -14.78 10.87
N GLY A 466 14.32 -14.01 10.37
CA GLY A 466 14.52 -12.75 9.69
C GLY A 466 13.50 -11.72 10.20
N GLY A 467 13.99 -10.68 10.85
CA GLY A 467 13.17 -9.56 11.33
C GLY A 467 12.91 -8.58 10.21
N ILE A 468 11.68 -8.49 9.71
CA ILE A 468 11.27 -7.59 8.63
C ILE A 468 10.69 -6.31 9.24
N PHE A 469 11.20 -5.15 8.85
CA PHE A 469 10.82 -3.85 9.41
C PHE A 469 9.52 -3.32 8.77
N CYS A 470 8.40 -4.00 9.03
CA CYS A 470 7.15 -3.80 8.32
C CYS A 470 6.54 -2.39 8.49
N ASP A 471 6.66 -1.78 9.66
CA ASP A 471 6.20 -0.41 9.90
C ASP A 471 7.02 0.61 9.09
N ARG A 472 8.34 0.41 9.01
CA ARG A 472 9.24 1.26 8.24
C ARG A 472 9.01 1.16 6.75
N GLU A 473 8.92 -0.06 6.24
CA GLU A 473 8.72 -0.27 4.80
C GLU A 473 7.41 0.38 4.34
N ALA A 474 6.33 0.17 5.07
CA ALA A 474 5.06 0.83 4.81
C ALA A 474 5.14 2.36 4.88
N ALA A 475 5.83 2.90 5.89
CA ALA A 475 5.97 4.35 6.04
C ALA A 475 6.83 4.98 4.92
N ARG A 476 7.94 4.34 4.54
CA ARG A 476 8.81 4.76 3.42
C ARG A 476 8.05 4.74 2.10
N PHE A 477 7.41 3.62 1.81
CA PHE A 477 6.58 3.45 0.63
C PHE A 477 5.57 4.58 0.49
N ARG A 478 4.76 4.80 1.52
CA ARG A 478 3.74 5.84 1.52
C ARG A 478 4.35 7.23 1.30
N ARG A 479 5.44 7.54 1.97
CA ARG A 479 6.12 8.83 1.88
C ARG A 479 6.62 9.11 0.45
N VAL A 480 7.31 8.13 -0.14
CA VAL A 480 7.90 8.28 -1.47
C VAL A 480 6.85 8.22 -2.56
N ALA A 481 5.91 7.26 -2.48
CA ALA A 481 4.85 7.11 -3.49
C ALA A 481 3.90 8.31 -3.53
N LYS A 482 3.54 8.90 -2.37
CA LYS A 482 2.76 10.15 -2.32
C LYS A 482 3.50 11.31 -3.01
N ALA A 483 4.76 11.50 -2.69
CA ALA A 483 5.56 12.57 -3.29
C ALA A 483 5.74 12.36 -4.80
N ALA A 484 5.92 11.12 -5.24
CA ALA A 484 5.98 10.78 -6.67
C ALA A 484 4.63 11.04 -7.37
N LYS A 485 3.50 10.62 -6.77
CA LYS A 485 2.16 10.93 -7.26
C LYS A 485 1.97 12.43 -7.50
N GLU A 486 2.29 13.23 -6.51
CA GLU A 486 2.14 14.70 -6.58
C GLU A 486 3.05 15.31 -7.66
N LEU A 487 4.32 14.92 -7.68
CA LEU A 487 5.31 15.41 -8.64
C LEU A 487 4.94 15.07 -10.09
N LEU A 488 4.39 13.88 -10.31
CA LEU A 488 4.09 13.33 -11.64
C LEU A 488 2.64 13.56 -12.07
N TYR A 489 1.84 14.25 -11.25
CA TYR A 489 0.40 14.47 -11.50
C TYR A 489 -0.32 13.17 -11.84
N LEU A 490 -0.03 12.10 -11.07
CA LEU A 490 -0.55 10.76 -11.31
C LEU A 490 -1.95 10.61 -10.72
N PRO A 491 -2.99 10.43 -11.53
CA PRO A 491 -4.31 10.07 -11.04
C PRO A 491 -4.31 8.62 -10.53
N LEU A 492 -4.90 8.39 -9.36
CA LEU A 492 -4.96 7.07 -8.73
C LEU A 492 -6.40 6.59 -8.57
N PRO A 493 -6.65 5.28 -8.74
CA PRO A 493 -7.86 4.65 -8.24
C PRO A 493 -8.02 4.86 -6.73
N ALA A 494 -9.27 4.89 -6.25
CA ALA A 494 -9.57 5.14 -4.84
C ALA A 494 -8.87 4.16 -3.89
N ASP A 495 -8.76 2.89 -4.27
CA ASP A 495 -8.04 1.87 -3.50
C ASP A 495 -6.54 2.16 -3.39
N ALA A 496 -5.91 2.54 -4.50
CA ALA A 496 -4.49 2.91 -4.50
C ALA A 496 -4.25 4.15 -3.63
N GLU A 497 -5.13 5.15 -3.69
CA GLU A 497 -5.05 6.33 -2.82
C GLU A 497 -5.22 5.95 -1.35
N ARG A 498 -6.15 5.05 -1.03
CA ARG A 498 -6.36 4.54 0.32
C ARG A 498 -5.09 3.87 0.86
N LEU A 499 -4.45 2.99 0.07
CA LEU A 499 -3.20 2.35 0.46
C LEU A 499 -2.12 3.37 0.85
N LEU A 500 -2.00 4.46 0.09
CA LEU A 500 -1.04 5.52 0.39
C LEU A 500 -1.40 6.33 1.65
N ASN A 501 -2.66 6.37 2.05
CA ASN A 501 -3.13 7.17 3.18
C ASN A 501 -3.25 6.38 4.49
N ASP A 502 -3.31 5.05 4.45
CA ASP A 502 -3.51 4.19 5.60
C ASP A 502 -2.22 3.42 5.95
N GLN A 503 -1.59 3.76 7.09
CA GLN A 503 -0.34 3.13 7.53
C GLN A 503 -0.54 1.65 7.86
N MET A 504 -1.65 1.30 8.53
CA MET A 504 -1.88 -0.09 8.93
C MET A 504 -2.19 -0.96 7.71
N LEU A 505 -3.01 -0.47 6.79
CA LEU A 505 -3.28 -1.17 5.53
C LEU A 505 -1.99 -1.39 4.72
N ALA A 506 -1.14 -0.36 4.62
CA ALA A 506 0.15 -0.49 3.94
C ALA A 506 1.04 -1.51 4.64
N GLN A 507 1.09 -1.49 5.97
CA GLN A 507 1.89 -2.44 6.76
C GLN A 507 1.41 -3.89 6.59
N GLU A 508 0.12 -4.15 6.69
CA GLU A 508 -0.47 -5.48 6.43
C GLU A 508 -0.18 -5.95 5.00
N THR A 509 -0.27 -5.03 4.05
CA THR A 509 0.02 -5.30 2.63
C THR A 509 1.48 -5.70 2.43
N PHE A 510 2.41 -4.96 3.02
CA PHE A 510 3.85 -5.27 2.95
C PHE A 510 4.18 -6.59 3.63
N VAL A 511 3.63 -6.86 4.80
CA VAL A 511 3.84 -8.11 5.52
C VAL A 511 3.41 -9.32 4.69
N LEU A 512 2.28 -9.25 4.00
CA LEU A 512 1.84 -10.35 3.13
C LEU A 512 2.68 -10.45 1.86
N TRP A 513 3.07 -9.32 1.29
CA TRP A 513 3.99 -9.28 0.14
C TRP A 513 5.33 -9.92 0.49
N ASP A 514 6.00 -9.48 1.57
CA ASP A 514 7.30 -9.99 1.99
C ASP A 514 7.25 -11.48 2.34
N LEU A 515 6.18 -11.95 2.99
CA LEU A 515 5.99 -13.38 3.28
C LEU A 515 6.03 -14.23 2.00
N ILE A 516 5.36 -13.79 0.94
CA ILE A 516 5.28 -14.52 -0.33
C ILE A 516 6.56 -14.33 -1.14
N HIS A 517 7.12 -13.13 -1.15
CA HIS A 517 8.37 -12.79 -1.83
C HIS A 517 9.54 -13.64 -1.29
N ASP A 518 9.75 -13.65 0.02
CA ASP A 518 10.82 -14.41 0.67
C ASP A 518 10.69 -15.92 0.43
N ARG A 519 9.44 -16.41 0.48
CA ARG A 519 9.17 -17.80 0.14
C ARG A 519 9.55 -18.11 -1.32
N THR A 520 9.32 -17.18 -2.24
CA THR A 520 9.60 -17.38 -3.67
C THR A 520 11.08 -17.51 -3.95
N HIS A 521 11.96 -16.85 -3.19
CA HIS A 521 13.40 -17.09 -3.27
C HIS A 521 13.78 -18.55 -3.01
N SER A 522 13.09 -19.22 -2.08
CA SER A 522 13.45 -20.56 -1.63
C SER A 522 12.60 -21.68 -2.23
N ARG A 523 11.39 -21.37 -2.69
CA ARG A 523 10.37 -22.38 -3.05
C ARG A 523 9.48 -21.96 -4.22
N GLY A 524 9.92 -21.08 -5.09
CA GLY A 524 9.19 -20.75 -6.31
C GLY A 524 9.03 -21.98 -7.23
N ASP A 525 8.40 -21.80 -8.37
CA ASP A 525 8.21 -22.87 -9.38
C ASP A 525 9.54 -23.40 -9.90
N LEU A 526 10.59 -22.61 -9.78
CA LEU A 526 11.95 -22.97 -10.12
C LEU A 526 12.76 -23.26 -8.83
N PRO A 527 13.51 -24.36 -8.77
CA PRO A 527 14.30 -24.71 -7.60
C PRO A 527 15.58 -23.86 -7.56
N PHE A 528 15.47 -22.61 -7.10
CA PHE A 528 16.65 -21.79 -6.85
C PHE A 528 17.20 -22.02 -5.45
N ASP A 529 18.53 -21.97 -5.37
CA ASP A 529 19.22 -21.90 -4.10
C ASP A 529 18.91 -20.55 -3.45
N PRO A 530 18.24 -20.52 -2.28
CA PRO A 530 17.94 -19.27 -1.56
C PRO A 530 19.20 -18.48 -1.18
N PHE A 531 20.36 -19.13 -1.28
CA PHE A 531 21.68 -18.53 -1.02
C PHE A 531 22.38 -18.06 -2.30
N MET A 532 21.71 -17.94 -3.42
CA MET A 532 22.27 -17.33 -4.63
C MET A 532 22.90 -15.96 -4.34
N ILE A 533 22.35 -15.19 -3.40
CA ILE A 533 22.91 -13.93 -2.89
C ILE A 533 24.34 -14.12 -2.32
N LYS A 534 24.66 -15.28 -1.76
CA LYS A 534 26.02 -15.60 -1.27
C LYS A 534 26.98 -16.02 -2.39
N GLN A 535 26.46 -16.32 -3.58
CA GLN A 535 27.31 -16.65 -4.73
C GLN A 535 27.72 -15.36 -5.44
N ARG A 536 28.98 -15.26 -5.80
CA ARG A 536 29.47 -14.12 -6.57
C ARG A 536 28.94 -14.18 -8.00
N MET A 537 27.92 -13.35 -8.29
CA MET A 537 27.24 -13.23 -9.57
C MET A 537 27.29 -11.78 -10.08
N PRO A 538 27.05 -11.55 -11.38
CA PRO A 538 26.74 -10.22 -11.90
C PRO A 538 25.53 -9.63 -11.20
N PHE A 539 25.55 -8.32 -10.92
CA PHE A 539 24.46 -7.70 -10.15
C PHE A 539 23.11 -7.71 -10.86
N TRP A 540 23.07 -7.80 -12.20
CA TRP A 540 21.81 -7.98 -12.93
C TRP A 540 21.13 -9.34 -12.66
N MET A 541 21.88 -10.35 -12.26
CA MET A 541 21.29 -11.62 -11.81
C MET A 541 20.56 -11.44 -10.47
N TYR A 542 21.12 -10.64 -9.56
CA TYR A 542 20.41 -10.25 -8.33
C TYR A 542 19.17 -9.41 -8.66
N ALA A 543 19.29 -8.44 -9.56
CA ALA A 543 18.17 -7.61 -10.00
C ALA A 543 17.02 -8.43 -10.59
N LEU A 544 17.33 -9.40 -11.43
CA LEU A 544 16.32 -10.29 -12.02
C LEU A 544 15.70 -11.23 -10.98
N GLU A 545 16.48 -11.69 -9.99
CA GLU A 545 15.95 -12.56 -8.95
C GLU A 545 14.96 -11.83 -8.04
N GLU A 546 15.32 -10.65 -7.55
CA GLU A 546 14.42 -9.81 -6.78
C GLU A 546 13.16 -9.42 -7.57
N LEU A 547 13.34 -9.04 -8.83
CA LEU A 547 12.23 -8.74 -9.72
C LEU A 547 11.35 -9.97 -9.96
N ARG A 548 11.93 -11.16 -10.19
CA ARG A 548 11.19 -12.41 -10.36
C ARG A 548 10.31 -12.72 -9.15
N CYS A 549 10.85 -12.53 -7.94
CA CYS A 549 10.10 -12.77 -6.72
C CYS A 549 8.90 -11.83 -6.58
N ASP A 550 9.08 -10.55 -6.91
CA ASP A 550 7.97 -9.58 -6.92
C ASP A 550 6.95 -9.85 -8.03
N LEU A 551 7.40 -10.18 -9.24
CA LEU A 551 6.50 -10.52 -10.34
C LEU A 551 5.70 -11.79 -10.04
N SER A 552 6.32 -12.80 -9.44
CA SER A 552 5.66 -14.03 -9.02
C SER A 552 4.66 -13.75 -7.89
N THR A 553 5.02 -12.88 -6.94
CA THR A 553 4.10 -12.41 -5.89
C THR A 553 2.95 -11.62 -6.48
N PHE A 554 3.20 -10.75 -7.45
CA PHE A 554 2.14 -10.02 -8.16
C PHE A 554 1.15 -10.98 -8.84
N ARG A 555 1.64 -12.01 -9.52
CA ARG A 555 0.80 -13.04 -10.14
C ARG A 555 0.01 -13.84 -9.09
N GLU A 556 0.60 -14.18 -7.95
CA GLU A 556 -0.10 -14.84 -6.84
C GLU A 556 -1.24 -13.99 -6.29
N THR A 557 -1.16 -12.64 -6.36
CA THR A 557 -2.27 -11.78 -5.93
C THR A 557 -3.55 -12.01 -6.73
N LEU A 558 -3.46 -12.43 -7.97
CA LEU A 558 -4.64 -12.73 -8.80
C LEU A 558 -5.36 -13.98 -8.27
N VAL A 559 -4.61 -14.95 -7.78
CA VAL A 559 -5.16 -16.16 -7.13
C VAL A 559 -5.80 -15.78 -5.79
N LEU A 560 -5.10 -14.98 -4.99
CA LEU A 560 -5.60 -14.50 -3.69
C LEU A 560 -6.86 -13.66 -3.83
N GLU A 561 -6.96 -12.82 -4.85
CA GLU A 561 -8.16 -12.03 -5.13
C GLU A 561 -9.35 -12.93 -5.51
N ALA A 562 -9.12 -13.96 -6.32
CA ALA A 562 -10.14 -14.95 -6.66
C ALA A 562 -10.58 -15.80 -5.43
N GLU A 563 -9.70 -15.96 -4.44
CA GLU A 563 -10.00 -16.56 -3.14
C GLU A 563 -10.70 -15.59 -2.17
N GLY A 564 -10.88 -14.31 -2.55
CA GLY A 564 -11.52 -13.27 -1.73
C GLY A 564 -10.58 -12.62 -0.70
N ASP A 565 -9.26 -12.70 -0.89
CA ASP A 565 -8.31 -12.04 0.02
C ASP A 565 -8.37 -10.52 -0.14
N ARG A 566 -8.65 -9.82 0.97
CA ARG A 566 -8.82 -8.37 1.01
C ARG A 566 -7.54 -7.56 0.68
N LEU A 567 -6.36 -8.14 0.88
CA LEU A 567 -5.07 -7.47 0.65
C LEU A 567 -4.56 -7.62 -0.78
N ALA A 568 -5.10 -8.56 -1.54
CA ALA A 568 -4.59 -8.92 -2.86
C ALA A 568 -4.47 -7.73 -3.82
N LYS A 569 -5.51 -6.90 -3.93
CA LYS A 569 -5.51 -5.70 -4.78
C LYS A 569 -4.49 -4.65 -4.32
N TYR A 570 -4.34 -4.49 -3.01
CA TYR A 570 -3.39 -3.53 -2.43
C TYR A 570 -1.93 -3.96 -2.64
N MET A 571 -1.65 -5.27 -2.59
CA MET A 571 -0.32 -5.80 -2.92
C MET A 571 0.09 -5.48 -4.35
N ARG A 572 -0.82 -5.53 -5.32
CA ARG A 572 -0.52 -5.12 -6.70
C ARG A 572 -0.08 -3.66 -6.78
N TYR A 573 -0.79 -2.77 -6.10
CA TYR A 573 -0.38 -1.35 -6.05
C TYR A 573 0.94 -1.15 -5.30
N ALA A 574 1.14 -1.86 -4.18
CA ALA A 574 2.39 -1.77 -3.41
C ALA A 574 3.59 -2.18 -4.26
N ILE A 575 3.54 -3.37 -4.87
CA ILE A 575 4.61 -3.88 -5.74
C ILE A 575 4.87 -2.93 -6.92
N LEU A 576 3.82 -2.49 -7.61
CA LEU A 576 3.93 -1.59 -8.74
C LEU A 576 4.60 -0.27 -8.34
N PHE A 577 4.08 0.40 -7.31
CA PHE A 577 4.57 1.74 -6.95
C PHE A 577 5.95 1.69 -6.29
N ASP A 578 6.24 0.66 -5.51
CA ASP A 578 7.54 0.53 -4.87
C ASP A 578 8.64 0.25 -5.89
N ARG A 579 8.39 -0.66 -6.82
CA ARG A 579 9.30 -0.93 -7.94
C ARG A 579 9.49 0.27 -8.86
N LEU A 580 8.44 1.06 -9.08
CA LEU A 580 8.53 2.21 -9.98
C LEU A 580 9.01 3.50 -9.30
N PHE A 581 8.69 3.75 -8.03
CA PHE A 581 8.92 5.06 -7.44
C PHE A 581 9.94 5.08 -6.31
N ARG A 582 10.17 3.97 -5.60
CA ARG A 582 11.11 3.94 -4.48
C ARG A 582 12.42 3.25 -4.82
N PHE A 583 12.41 2.02 -5.24
CA PHE A 583 13.63 1.23 -5.45
C PHE A 583 14.64 1.86 -6.41
N PRO A 584 14.27 2.45 -7.57
CA PRO A 584 15.24 3.05 -8.47
C PRO A 584 15.97 4.27 -7.91
N ILE A 585 15.36 4.97 -6.94
CA ILE A 585 15.87 6.25 -6.44
C ILE A 585 16.30 6.22 -4.97
N THR A 586 16.18 5.08 -4.30
CA THR A 586 16.63 4.89 -2.90
C THR A 586 17.86 3.98 -2.85
N GLY A 587 18.61 4.06 -1.74
CA GLY A 587 19.83 3.26 -1.55
C GLY A 587 21.06 3.83 -2.29
N GLY A 588 22.13 3.04 -2.28
CA GLY A 588 23.36 3.38 -2.96
C GLY A 588 23.22 3.35 -4.48
N ARG A 589 23.88 4.26 -5.20
CA ARG A 589 23.85 4.27 -6.67
C ARG A 589 24.61 3.09 -7.29
N VAL A 590 25.69 2.69 -6.63
CA VAL A 590 26.60 1.65 -7.12
C VAL A 590 25.93 0.28 -6.99
N ARG A 591 25.80 -0.42 -8.14
CA ARG A 591 25.25 -1.79 -8.22
C ARG A 591 23.89 -1.95 -7.52
N ASN A 592 23.04 -0.94 -7.67
CA ASN A 592 21.68 -0.99 -7.14
C ASN A 592 20.82 -1.98 -7.95
N TYR A 593 20.77 -3.22 -7.47
CA TYR A 593 20.03 -4.29 -8.15
C TYR A 593 18.50 -4.10 -8.06
N ASP A 594 17.98 -3.60 -6.96
CA ASP A 594 16.55 -3.26 -6.82
C ASP A 594 16.15 -2.14 -7.77
N GLY A 595 17.00 -1.13 -7.88
CA GLY A 595 16.81 -0.03 -8.82
C GLY A 595 16.82 -0.49 -10.28
N LEU A 596 17.66 -1.46 -10.65
CA LEU A 596 17.65 -2.05 -11.98
C LEU A 596 16.35 -2.82 -12.24
N GLY A 597 15.85 -3.59 -11.28
CA GLY A 597 14.55 -4.27 -11.36
C GLY A 597 13.41 -3.30 -11.64
N GLY A 598 13.40 -2.13 -10.97
CA GLY A 598 12.43 -1.07 -11.22
C GLY A 598 12.55 -0.46 -12.61
N GLN A 599 13.78 -0.21 -13.11
CA GLN A 599 13.99 0.27 -14.48
C GLN A 599 13.49 -0.73 -15.55
N ILE A 600 13.69 -2.05 -15.32
CA ILE A 600 13.19 -3.11 -16.20
C ILE A 600 11.65 -3.07 -16.25
N MET A 601 10.98 -3.02 -15.10
CA MET A 601 9.52 -2.95 -15.03
C MET A 601 8.98 -1.69 -15.71
N PHE A 602 9.57 -0.53 -15.45
CA PHE A 602 9.20 0.74 -16.10
C PHE A 602 9.32 0.65 -17.63
N ALA A 603 10.46 0.16 -18.11
CA ALA A 603 10.71 0.06 -19.55
C ALA A 603 9.72 -0.89 -20.25
N HIS A 604 9.38 -2.01 -19.60
CA HIS A 604 8.41 -2.96 -20.12
C HIS A 604 7.01 -2.35 -20.18
N LEU A 605 6.53 -1.74 -19.10
CA LEU A 605 5.23 -1.08 -19.05
C LEU A 605 5.11 0.07 -20.07
N HIS A 606 6.18 0.85 -20.23
CA HIS A 606 6.22 1.92 -21.24
C HIS A 606 6.20 1.37 -22.67
N LYS A 607 6.94 0.29 -22.93
CA LYS A 607 7.02 -0.36 -24.25
C LYS A 607 5.69 -1.00 -24.66
N THR A 608 4.96 -1.57 -23.71
CA THR A 608 3.62 -2.18 -23.93
C THR A 608 2.49 -1.14 -24.00
N GLY A 609 2.77 0.12 -23.65
CA GLY A 609 1.76 1.18 -23.59
C GLY A 609 0.94 1.23 -22.30
N ALA A 610 1.17 0.28 -21.37
CA ALA A 610 0.48 0.24 -20.07
C ALA A 610 0.88 1.40 -19.14
N LEU A 611 1.99 2.08 -19.43
CA LEU A 611 2.45 3.29 -18.76
C LEU A 611 2.84 4.34 -19.82
N GLN A 612 2.42 5.58 -19.60
CA GLN A 612 2.77 6.72 -20.46
C GLN A 612 3.29 7.87 -19.61
N TRP A 613 4.36 8.50 -20.08
CA TRP A 613 4.93 9.70 -19.46
C TRP A 613 5.03 10.82 -20.50
N THR A 614 4.13 11.79 -20.37
CA THR A 614 3.98 12.90 -21.34
C THR A 614 3.71 14.20 -20.58
N ASP A 615 4.37 15.28 -20.99
CA ASP A 615 4.19 16.62 -20.39
C ASP A 615 4.32 16.64 -18.84
N ASN A 616 5.30 15.90 -18.30
CA ASN A 616 5.54 15.69 -16.88
C ASN A 616 4.38 15.00 -16.13
N ARG A 617 3.45 14.40 -16.83
CA ARG A 617 2.36 13.58 -16.29
C ARG A 617 2.66 12.11 -16.53
N LEU A 618 2.50 11.32 -15.47
CA LEU A 618 2.50 9.87 -15.57
C LEU A 618 1.06 9.39 -15.60
N ALA A 619 0.77 8.46 -16.47
CA ALA A 619 -0.54 7.82 -16.54
C ALA A 619 -0.36 6.31 -16.72
N PHE A 620 -1.23 5.54 -16.07
CA PHE A 620 -1.37 4.12 -16.27
C PHE A 620 -2.65 3.82 -17.06
N ASP A 621 -2.55 2.88 -17.97
CA ASP A 621 -3.70 2.13 -18.44
C ASP A 621 -3.92 0.98 -17.43
N TRP A 622 -4.82 1.19 -16.47
CA TRP A 622 -5.02 0.26 -15.37
C TRP A 622 -5.48 -1.13 -15.81
N ASP A 623 -6.17 -1.23 -16.94
CA ASP A 623 -6.62 -2.50 -17.49
C ASP A 623 -5.46 -3.27 -18.13
N ALA A 624 -4.53 -2.56 -18.77
CA ALA A 624 -3.35 -3.14 -19.40
C ALA A 624 -2.22 -3.47 -18.40
N VAL A 625 -2.08 -2.74 -17.29
CA VAL A 625 -0.97 -2.90 -16.33
C VAL A 625 -0.84 -4.33 -15.82
N THR A 626 -1.95 -4.94 -15.41
CA THR A 626 -1.92 -6.30 -14.85
C THR A 626 -1.42 -7.31 -15.88
N ALA A 627 -1.94 -7.25 -17.12
CA ALA A 627 -1.51 -8.14 -18.20
C ALA A 627 -0.03 -7.94 -18.54
N ALA A 628 0.42 -6.70 -18.63
CA ALA A 628 1.82 -6.39 -18.93
C ALA A 628 2.79 -6.88 -17.84
N ILE A 629 2.42 -6.78 -16.55
CA ILE A 629 3.26 -7.30 -15.48
C ILE A 629 3.31 -8.85 -15.51
N VAL A 630 2.19 -9.51 -15.78
CA VAL A 630 2.15 -10.97 -15.95
C VAL A 630 3.00 -11.40 -17.13
N GLU A 631 2.93 -10.69 -18.26
CA GLU A 631 3.80 -10.95 -19.41
C GLU A 631 5.28 -10.82 -19.07
N LEU A 632 5.67 -9.78 -18.33
CA LEU A 632 7.05 -9.64 -17.85
C LEU A 632 7.46 -10.79 -16.93
N CYS A 633 6.56 -11.24 -16.05
CA CYS A 633 6.78 -12.42 -15.20
C CYS A 633 7.09 -13.66 -16.05
N GLU A 634 6.27 -13.94 -17.05
CA GLU A 634 6.45 -15.08 -17.96
C GLU A 634 7.78 -15.00 -18.73
N GLN A 635 8.18 -13.82 -19.19
CA GLN A 635 9.45 -13.61 -19.88
C GLN A 635 10.65 -13.86 -18.96
N VAL A 636 10.60 -13.38 -17.72
CA VAL A 636 11.68 -13.62 -16.74
C VAL A 636 11.72 -15.08 -16.34
N GLU A 637 10.59 -15.73 -16.07
CA GLU A 637 10.56 -17.17 -15.77
C GLU A 637 11.07 -18.03 -16.91
N ALA A 638 10.70 -17.71 -18.15
CA ALA A 638 11.23 -18.40 -19.33
C ALA A 638 12.76 -18.32 -19.43
N LEU A 639 13.34 -17.14 -19.14
CA LEU A 639 14.78 -16.96 -19.08
C LEU A 639 15.43 -17.92 -18.05
N TYR A 640 14.82 -18.12 -16.91
CA TYR A 640 15.31 -19.01 -15.87
C TYR A 640 15.08 -20.49 -16.24
N HIS A 641 13.93 -20.87 -16.77
CA HIS A 641 13.66 -22.24 -17.24
C HIS A 641 14.65 -22.68 -18.30
N ASP A 642 14.89 -21.83 -19.29
CA ASP A 642 15.89 -22.08 -20.33
C ASP A 642 17.30 -22.16 -19.76
N GLY A 643 17.55 -21.45 -18.66
CA GLY A 643 18.81 -21.40 -17.93
C GLY A 643 19.23 -22.73 -17.29
N ILE A 644 18.28 -23.62 -17.00
CA ILE A 644 18.53 -24.92 -16.33
C ILE A 644 19.60 -25.74 -17.08
N ASN A 645 19.59 -25.67 -18.39
CA ASN A 645 20.54 -26.44 -19.24
C ASN A 645 21.71 -25.57 -19.75
N ARG A 646 21.82 -24.29 -19.31
CA ARG A 646 22.92 -23.42 -19.70
C ARG A 646 24.09 -23.53 -18.75
N SER A 647 25.32 -23.30 -19.23
CA SER A 647 26.43 -23.02 -18.32
C SER A 647 26.19 -21.71 -17.58
N ARG A 648 26.83 -21.50 -16.43
CA ARG A 648 26.67 -20.28 -15.63
C ARG A 648 26.96 -19.03 -16.45
N LEU A 649 28.04 -19.01 -17.21
CA LEU A 649 28.38 -17.88 -18.08
C LEU A 649 27.33 -17.66 -19.16
N ALA A 650 26.87 -18.71 -19.82
CA ALA A 650 25.83 -18.60 -20.85
C ALA A 650 24.52 -18.06 -20.29
N GLN A 651 24.18 -18.41 -19.03
CA GLN A 651 23.03 -17.85 -18.35
C GLN A 651 23.24 -16.36 -18.01
N TRP A 652 24.43 -15.97 -17.56
CA TRP A 652 24.73 -14.55 -17.31
C TRP A 652 24.65 -13.69 -18.57
N ILE A 653 25.12 -14.22 -19.70
CA ILE A 653 25.02 -13.55 -21.02
C ILE A 653 23.57 -13.41 -21.44
N ALA A 654 22.78 -14.49 -21.38
CA ALA A 654 21.36 -14.44 -21.74
C ALA A 654 20.56 -13.47 -20.85
N ALA A 655 20.88 -13.43 -19.55
CA ALA A 655 20.29 -12.47 -18.62
C ALA A 655 20.70 -11.03 -18.96
N TYR A 656 21.97 -10.80 -19.32
CA TYR A 656 22.43 -9.48 -19.75
C TYR A 656 21.72 -9.02 -21.03
N GLU A 657 21.59 -9.90 -22.02
CA GLU A 657 20.87 -9.61 -23.26
C GLU A 657 19.40 -9.28 -23.02
N PHE A 658 18.74 -10.02 -22.10
CA PHE A 658 17.37 -9.71 -21.69
C PHE A 658 17.27 -8.29 -21.10
N VAL A 659 18.15 -7.96 -20.14
CA VAL A 659 18.15 -6.64 -19.51
C VAL A 659 18.44 -5.53 -20.51
N THR A 660 19.43 -5.70 -21.38
CA THR A 660 19.80 -4.69 -22.39
C THR A 660 18.74 -4.49 -23.47
N GLY A 661 17.84 -5.44 -23.65
CA GLY A 661 16.63 -5.30 -24.49
C GLY A 661 15.62 -4.30 -23.94
N LEU A 662 15.73 -3.92 -22.67
CA LEU A 662 14.84 -3.00 -21.95
C LEU A 662 15.57 -1.77 -21.40
N VAL A 663 16.74 -1.95 -20.79
CA VAL A 663 17.51 -0.89 -20.11
C VAL A 663 18.87 -0.71 -20.78
N GLN A 664 19.20 0.51 -21.12
CA GLN A 664 20.44 0.83 -21.84
C GLN A 664 21.66 0.67 -20.89
N PRO A 665 22.67 -0.13 -21.25
CA PRO A 665 23.88 -0.25 -20.47
C PRO A 665 24.78 0.97 -20.65
N HIS A 666 25.75 1.15 -19.73
CA HIS A 666 26.74 2.21 -19.81
C HIS A 666 27.59 2.03 -21.10
N PRO A 667 27.85 3.10 -21.88
CA PRO A 667 28.61 3.00 -23.14
C PRO A 667 30.02 2.43 -23.03
N ALA A 668 30.63 2.55 -21.85
CA ALA A 668 31.98 2.00 -21.59
C ALA A 668 31.96 0.55 -21.11
N SER A 669 30.77 -0.08 -20.95
CA SER A 669 30.67 -1.46 -20.49
C SER A 669 31.41 -2.44 -21.40
N THR A 670 32.19 -3.35 -20.80
CA THR A 670 32.82 -4.43 -21.55
C THR A 670 31.78 -5.48 -21.98
N TRP A 671 30.76 -5.69 -21.16
CA TRP A 671 29.65 -6.62 -21.47
C TRP A 671 28.80 -6.12 -22.65
N ALA A 672 28.61 -4.81 -22.74
CA ALA A 672 27.87 -4.20 -23.88
C ALA A 672 28.58 -4.31 -25.20
N LYS A 673 29.89 -4.55 -25.22
CA LYS A 673 30.69 -4.72 -26.44
C LYS A 673 30.50 -6.09 -27.12
N GLY A 674 29.88 -7.04 -26.39
CA GLY A 674 29.62 -8.38 -26.88
C GLY A 674 30.53 -9.47 -26.27
N VAL A 675 30.12 -10.72 -26.47
CA VAL A 675 30.76 -11.91 -25.87
C VAL A 675 32.22 -12.06 -26.29
N GLU A 676 32.58 -11.62 -27.50
CA GLU A 676 33.94 -11.66 -28.06
C GLU A 676 34.93 -10.77 -27.33
N HIS A 677 34.44 -9.82 -26.52
CA HIS A 677 35.26 -8.94 -25.68
C HIS A 677 35.41 -9.46 -24.24
N LEU A 678 34.74 -10.55 -23.90
CA LEU A 678 34.87 -11.19 -22.61
C LEU A 678 36.05 -12.16 -22.60
N PRO A 679 36.79 -12.30 -21.50
CA PRO A 679 37.88 -13.30 -21.38
C PRO A 679 37.31 -14.72 -21.58
N THR A 680 37.93 -15.51 -22.48
CA THR A 680 37.48 -16.87 -22.77
C THR A 680 38.11 -17.93 -21.87
N ASP A 681 39.20 -17.59 -21.17
CA ASP A 681 40.09 -18.47 -20.40
C ASP A 681 40.16 -18.11 -18.90
N GLY A 682 39.28 -17.21 -18.43
CA GLY A 682 39.28 -16.74 -17.05
C GLY A 682 38.35 -17.48 -16.11
N GLU A 683 38.66 -17.46 -14.82
CA GLU A 683 37.72 -17.84 -13.77
C GLU A 683 36.50 -16.90 -13.84
N LEU A 684 35.27 -17.40 -13.61
CA LEU A 684 34.02 -16.61 -13.56
C LEU A 684 34.12 -15.38 -12.65
N LYS A 685 34.93 -15.46 -11.60
CA LYS A 685 35.26 -14.33 -10.72
C LYS A 685 35.86 -13.14 -11.48
N GLY A 686 36.72 -13.40 -12.46
CA GLY A 686 37.31 -12.34 -13.31
C GLY A 686 36.28 -11.61 -14.14
N MET A 687 35.27 -12.30 -14.63
CA MET A 687 34.16 -11.71 -15.44
C MET A 687 33.28 -10.77 -14.61
N VAL A 688 33.01 -11.12 -13.35
CA VAL A 688 32.27 -10.22 -12.44
C VAL A 688 33.05 -8.92 -12.16
N ASN A 689 34.38 -8.98 -12.19
CA ASN A 689 35.23 -7.80 -11.99
C ASN A 689 35.22 -6.83 -13.20
N LEU A 690 34.77 -7.26 -14.38
CA LEU A 690 34.63 -6.40 -15.56
C LEU A 690 33.35 -5.56 -15.57
N ILE A 691 32.48 -5.74 -14.57
CA ILE A 691 31.22 -4.99 -14.42
C ILE A 691 31.56 -3.61 -13.86
N LEU A 692 31.06 -2.58 -14.51
CA LEU A 692 31.15 -1.21 -14.01
C LEU A 692 30.27 -1.02 -12.76
N ASP A 693 30.66 -0.11 -11.90
CA ASP A 693 29.84 0.27 -10.74
C ASP A 693 28.49 0.84 -11.17
N ASP A 694 28.46 1.56 -12.28
CA ASP A 694 27.25 2.10 -12.91
C ASP A 694 27.01 1.43 -14.28
N GLU A 695 26.94 0.10 -14.30
CA GLU A 695 26.74 -0.68 -15.51
C GLU A 695 25.42 -0.34 -16.23
N PHE A 696 24.36 -0.05 -15.47
CA PHE A 696 23.05 0.37 -15.97
C PHE A 696 22.68 1.72 -15.32
N PRO A 697 23.09 2.85 -15.94
CA PRO A 697 22.78 4.17 -15.42
C PRO A 697 21.27 4.44 -15.36
N LEU A 698 20.86 5.32 -14.46
CA LEU A 698 19.47 5.78 -14.42
C LEU A 698 19.10 6.42 -15.76
N ASN A 699 17.96 6.04 -16.29
CA ASN A 699 17.38 6.74 -17.44
C ASN A 699 16.94 8.17 -17.08
N VAL A 700 16.57 8.98 -18.06
CA VAL A 700 16.19 10.40 -17.88
C VAL A 700 15.04 10.56 -16.88
N PHE A 701 14.06 9.65 -16.90
CA PHE A 701 12.95 9.69 -15.96
C PHE A 701 13.43 9.54 -14.51
N TYR A 702 14.21 8.50 -14.23
CA TYR A 702 14.69 8.21 -12.88
C TYR A 702 15.78 9.18 -12.39
N ASP A 703 16.64 9.66 -13.27
CA ASP A 703 17.60 10.72 -12.89
C ASP A 703 16.86 11.99 -12.46
N THR A 704 15.77 12.33 -13.16
CA THR A 704 14.94 13.49 -12.79
C THR A 704 14.17 13.23 -11.50
N LEU A 705 13.54 12.06 -11.35
CA LEU A 705 12.78 11.69 -10.16
C LEU A 705 13.68 11.70 -8.91
N ASN A 706 14.86 11.08 -9.00
CA ASN A 706 15.85 11.03 -7.92
C ASN A 706 16.25 12.44 -7.44
N ARG A 707 16.55 13.35 -8.36
CA ARG A 707 16.92 14.74 -8.02
C ARG A 707 15.76 15.49 -7.38
N LYS A 708 14.54 15.31 -7.88
CA LYS A 708 13.36 16.01 -7.38
C LYS A 708 12.88 15.51 -6.03
N LEU A 709 13.09 14.24 -5.72
CA LEU A 709 12.64 13.61 -4.48
C LEU A 709 13.79 13.42 -3.45
N ALA A 710 14.98 13.98 -3.69
CA ALA A 710 16.14 13.78 -2.81
C ALA A 710 15.84 14.10 -1.33
N ASP A 711 15.16 15.22 -1.06
CA ASP A 711 14.81 15.63 0.32
C ASP A 711 13.75 14.69 0.93
N VAL A 712 12.80 14.20 0.11
CA VAL A 712 11.80 13.23 0.55
C VAL A 712 12.49 11.93 0.95
N ILE A 713 13.41 11.42 0.12
CA ILE A 713 14.19 10.20 0.40
C ILE A 713 15.00 10.38 1.69
N ALA A 714 15.70 11.52 1.83
CA ALA A 714 16.45 11.81 3.04
C ALA A 714 15.57 11.81 4.30
N SER A 715 14.30 12.26 4.18
CA SER A 715 13.35 12.30 5.29
C SER A 715 12.79 10.92 5.69
N THR A 716 13.12 9.85 4.97
CA THR A 716 12.66 8.49 5.29
C THR A 716 13.60 7.73 6.23
N LYS A 717 14.76 8.27 6.57
CA LYS A 717 15.63 7.66 7.58
C LYS A 717 14.92 7.55 8.91
N GLY A 718 15.02 6.40 9.55
CA GLY A 718 14.41 6.13 10.87
C GLY A 718 12.89 6.28 10.95
N ILE A 719 12.20 6.47 9.82
CA ILE A 719 10.74 6.63 9.79
C ILE A 719 10.06 5.33 10.23
N THR A 720 9.01 5.42 11.04
CA THR A 720 8.21 4.27 11.51
C THR A 720 6.72 4.42 11.25
N ALA A 721 6.27 5.61 10.84
CA ALA A 721 4.86 5.87 10.52
C ALA A 721 4.68 7.11 9.63
#